data_f8bd61a15e42f00dec13c48506682dac
#
_entry.id   f8bd61a15e42f00dec13c48506682dac
#
_cell.length_a   1.000
_cell.length_b   1.000
_cell.length_c   1.000
_cell.angle_alpha   90.00
_cell.angle_beta   90.00
_cell.angle_gamma   90.00
#
_symmetry.space_group_name_H-M   'P 1'
#
loop_
_entity.id
_entity.type
_entity.pdbx_description
1 polymer ?
#
loop_
_entity_poly.entity_id
_entity_poly.type
_entity_poly.pdbx_seq_one_letter_code
_entity_poly.pdbx_strand_id
1 'polypeptide(L)'
;MVSLLLSTSLLVSAGPKQKKVDNWIDASVKQKSELRASLVKANMPIMSAWIKAKQKAVPMSADLTGLDQLVLVTAAGPDGTDWDWGTWANARLIKADGSSVWLDELDPDYWVSGSGSIRKNTDLYGNPLLIGGKKYDHSVLCHANGVMVYNINKEYVRFEAEVGLADQSTVGSVFFRIMNVFPKEEAARLLAAYPKELGALNANIDGLENWLTASDASAERDIVLNLASRLKDAAYVKNAVKQIETEKDIDTQIREYLKLYEKTQRICNLQSDLSWLNMEAIRLAFNDMKKLKGFDATKYQPVLDELEQQVKKGFDGIYSGDEAALVNAEKAIANKRTILLANPFLDGDKVLAARFKLGVNAHKAMAPDLGTQGNNWSNQESARRMGFDADIVELSNLRGEDVQVRSIYKPENGSSVADLRMHWDGDRAMFTQTMPDKRWNVFEVKLDGSGFKQLIHNEEPDLEFYDGTYLPDGRIIANSNIGYQGVPCVSGDDPVGNMVLYTPDTKNLRRLTFDQDANWNPVVMNNGRVMYTRWEYTDLTHYYSRIVMNMNPDGTEQKALYGSGSMFPNSTFDIQPLPGHGSAFVGIISGHHGIARSGRLIVFDPAKARKGAAGMVQEIPYRNRPIVEEIKDELVNGVWPQFIKPTPLNDKYFLVAAKLDPQDLWGIYLVDVFDNVTCLRKVEGEGYISPVAVRK
;
A
#
# COMPACT_ATOMS: atom_id res chain seq x y z
N MET A 1 -16.07 14.13 -6.24
CA MET A 1 -15.57 15.07 -7.27
C MET A 1 -14.23 15.72 -6.93
N VAL A 2 -13.60 15.39 -5.81
CA VAL A 2 -12.28 15.89 -5.38
C VAL A 2 -11.14 14.91 -5.71
N SER A 3 -11.48 13.70 -6.16
CA SER A 3 -10.53 12.60 -6.44
C SER A 3 -9.70 12.77 -7.73
N LEU A 4 -9.90 13.82 -8.52
CA LEU A 4 -9.23 13.98 -9.81
C LEU A 4 -8.05 14.97 -9.80
N LEU A 5 -7.67 15.52 -8.64
CA LEU A 5 -6.83 16.71 -8.60
C LEU A 5 -5.35 16.48 -8.26
N LEU A 6 -4.97 15.29 -7.84
CA LEU A 6 -3.59 15.01 -7.40
C LEU A 6 -2.81 14.02 -8.29
N SER A 7 -3.41 13.51 -9.35
CA SER A 7 -2.74 12.57 -10.26
C SER A 7 -1.90 13.21 -11.36
N THR A 8 -1.75 14.52 -11.37
CA THR A 8 -1.08 15.24 -12.47
C THR A 8 0.10 16.09 -12.00
N SER A 9 0.94 15.57 -11.09
CA SER A 9 2.15 16.29 -10.69
C SER A 9 3.28 16.28 -11.72
N LEU A 10 3.02 15.89 -12.94
CA LEU A 10 4.00 15.98 -14.02
C LEU A 10 3.30 16.54 -15.25
N LEU A 11 3.32 17.83 -15.44
CA LEU A 11 3.59 18.52 -16.72
C LEU A 11 2.98 19.94 -16.79
N VAL A 12 3.84 20.81 -17.13
CA VAL A 12 3.74 22.24 -17.26
C VAL A 12 2.59 22.72 -18.14
N SER A 13 1.57 23.32 -17.50
CA SER A 13 0.90 24.53 -17.99
C SER A 13 0.32 25.28 -16.78
N ALA A 14 0.91 26.43 -16.48
CA ALA A 14 0.68 27.16 -15.24
C ALA A 14 -0.76 27.69 -15.00
N GLY A 15 -1.62 27.74 -15.99
CA GLY A 15 -2.94 28.37 -15.84
C GLY A 15 -4.03 27.53 -15.15
N PRO A 16 -4.33 26.29 -15.60
CA PRO A 16 -5.41 25.49 -15.02
C PRO A 16 -5.05 24.78 -13.71
N LYS A 17 -3.77 24.45 -13.50
CA LYS A 17 -3.28 23.76 -12.29
C LYS A 17 -3.27 24.68 -11.08
N GLN A 18 -2.79 25.93 -11.24
CA GLN A 18 -2.75 26.89 -10.14
C GLN A 18 -4.14 27.20 -9.60
N LYS A 19 -5.15 27.43 -10.48
CA LYS A 19 -6.54 27.61 -10.06
C LYS A 19 -7.12 26.43 -9.29
N LYS A 20 -6.65 25.19 -9.58
CA LYS A 20 -7.11 23.99 -8.88
C LYS A 20 -6.48 23.86 -7.50
N VAL A 21 -5.21 24.20 -7.38
CA VAL A 21 -4.50 24.25 -6.09
C VAL A 21 -5.11 25.32 -5.19
N ASP A 22 -5.31 26.52 -5.69
CA ASP A 22 -5.93 27.60 -4.92
C ASP A 22 -7.34 27.22 -4.42
N ASN A 23 -8.13 26.52 -5.23
CA ASN A 23 -9.50 26.10 -4.84
C ASN A 23 -9.54 25.13 -3.67
N TRP A 24 -8.65 24.13 -3.57
CA TRP A 24 -8.67 23.22 -2.43
C TRP A 24 -8.07 23.86 -1.19
N ILE A 25 -7.06 24.71 -1.32
CA ILE A 25 -6.50 25.50 -0.21
C ILE A 25 -7.59 26.39 0.38
N ASP A 26 -8.31 27.13 -0.44
CA ASP A 26 -9.40 28.00 0.00
C ASP A 26 -10.51 27.22 0.71
N ALA A 27 -10.87 26.06 0.16
CA ALA A 27 -11.85 25.17 0.79
C ALA A 27 -11.39 24.66 2.16
N SER A 28 -10.11 24.28 2.29
CA SER A 28 -9.52 23.80 3.54
C SER A 28 -9.48 24.90 4.59
N VAL A 29 -9.03 26.10 4.23
CA VAL A 29 -9.01 27.28 5.13
C VAL A 29 -10.42 27.59 5.62
N LYS A 30 -11.39 27.68 4.70
CA LYS A 30 -12.80 27.95 5.04
C LYS A 30 -13.35 26.93 6.02
N GLN A 31 -13.15 25.65 5.77
CA GLN A 31 -13.65 24.59 6.64
C GLN A 31 -13.04 24.63 8.03
N LYS A 32 -11.73 24.86 8.13
CA LYS A 32 -11.06 24.98 9.43
C LYS A 32 -11.52 26.25 10.18
N SER A 33 -11.76 27.33 9.47
CA SER A 33 -12.33 28.56 10.04
C SER A 33 -13.75 28.32 10.59
N GLU A 34 -14.62 27.66 9.82
CA GLU A 34 -15.96 27.28 10.25
C GLU A 34 -15.93 26.35 11.45
N LEU A 35 -14.99 25.39 11.48
CA LEU A 35 -14.81 24.48 12.60
C LEU A 35 -14.35 25.23 13.86
N ARG A 36 -13.36 26.12 13.76
CA ARG A 36 -12.93 26.95 14.91
C ARG A 36 -14.11 27.77 15.47
N ALA A 37 -14.89 28.36 14.58
CA ALA A 37 -16.08 29.10 15.02
C ALA A 37 -17.12 28.23 15.75
N SER A 38 -17.29 26.98 15.30
CA SER A 38 -18.14 26.00 15.95
C SER A 38 -17.59 25.56 17.31
N LEU A 39 -16.28 25.28 17.39
CA LEU A 39 -15.61 24.89 18.63
C LEU A 39 -15.63 26.00 19.68
N VAL A 40 -15.47 27.27 19.28
CA VAL A 40 -15.60 28.43 20.18
C VAL A 40 -17.01 28.55 20.76
N LYS A 41 -18.04 28.25 19.96
CA LYS A 41 -19.43 28.20 20.43
C LYS A 41 -19.72 27.04 21.36
N ALA A 42 -18.99 25.95 21.19
CA ALA A 42 -19.21 24.71 21.91
C ALA A 42 -18.76 24.74 23.38
N ASN A 43 -17.99 25.72 23.78
CA ASN A 43 -17.56 26.08 25.14
C ASN A 43 -17.44 24.92 26.15
N MET A 44 -16.76 23.84 25.82
CA MET A 44 -16.48 22.76 26.80
C MET A 44 -15.12 22.09 26.63
N PRO A 45 -14.05 22.59 27.20
CA PRO A 45 -12.97 21.72 27.55
C PRO A 45 -12.95 21.46 29.06
N ILE A 46 -13.56 20.37 29.53
CA ILE A 46 -13.11 19.79 30.78
C ILE A 46 -12.04 18.82 30.40
N MET A 47 -10.79 19.21 30.61
CA MET A 47 -9.64 18.39 30.36
C MET A 47 -9.06 17.91 31.68
N SER A 48 -8.84 16.61 31.82
CA SER A 48 -8.12 16.07 32.96
C SER A 48 -6.64 16.43 32.88
N ALA A 49 -5.95 16.31 34.01
CA ALA A 49 -4.50 16.22 34.00
C ALA A 49 -4.07 14.96 33.23
N TRP A 50 -2.88 14.99 32.63
CA TRP A 50 -2.24 13.84 32.03
C TRP A 50 -2.01 12.75 33.08
N ILE A 51 -2.51 11.53 32.82
CA ILE A 51 -2.49 10.41 33.75
C ILE A 51 -1.58 9.32 33.19
N LYS A 52 -0.63 8.86 34.01
CA LYS A 52 0.27 7.77 33.71
C LYS A 52 -0.27 6.44 34.24
N ALA A 53 0.22 5.33 33.66
CA ALA A 53 -0.04 4.00 34.15
C ALA A 53 0.26 3.87 35.65
N LYS A 54 -0.53 3.05 36.35
CA LYS A 54 -0.46 2.78 37.82
C LYS A 54 -0.86 3.95 38.72
N GLN A 55 -1.28 5.08 38.18
CA GLN A 55 -1.83 6.18 39.00
C GLN A 55 -3.28 5.87 39.40
N LYS A 56 -3.72 6.49 40.50
CA LYS A 56 -5.13 6.45 40.92
C LYS A 56 -6.00 7.22 39.93
N ALA A 57 -7.24 6.78 39.79
CA ALA A 57 -8.22 7.48 38.97
C ALA A 57 -8.48 8.91 39.49
N VAL A 58 -8.73 9.82 38.54
CA VAL A 58 -9.01 11.23 38.81
C VAL A 58 -10.49 11.53 38.49
N PRO A 59 -11.24 12.20 39.36
CA PRO A 59 -12.65 12.57 39.09
C PRO A 59 -12.72 13.63 37.99
N MET A 60 -13.69 13.47 37.10
CA MET A 60 -14.08 14.45 36.08
C MET A 60 -15.58 14.69 36.13
N SER A 61 -16.01 15.92 35.85
CA SER A 61 -17.42 16.30 35.78
C SER A 61 -17.63 17.37 34.75
N ALA A 62 -18.77 17.31 34.04
CA ALA A 62 -19.17 18.30 33.05
C ALA A 62 -20.64 18.68 33.17
N ASP A 63 -20.95 19.97 33.00
CA ASP A 63 -22.31 20.45 32.79
C ASP A 63 -22.73 20.11 31.35
N LEU A 64 -23.84 19.40 31.21
CA LEU A 64 -24.43 18.99 29.94
C LEU A 64 -25.72 19.72 29.59
N THR A 65 -26.13 20.71 30.42
CA THR A 65 -27.42 21.39 30.26
C THR A 65 -27.59 21.94 28.84
N GLY A 66 -28.62 21.47 28.15
CA GLY A 66 -28.97 21.92 26.80
C GLY A 66 -28.08 21.36 25.66
N LEU A 67 -27.20 20.42 25.95
CA LEU A 67 -26.32 19.79 24.94
C LEU A 67 -27.00 18.62 24.23
N ASP A 68 -26.77 18.49 22.94
CA ASP A 68 -27.28 17.38 22.13
C ASP A 68 -26.35 16.16 22.16
N GLN A 69 -25.05 16.39 22.38
CA GLN A 69 -24.03 15.33 22.36
C GLN A 69 -23.07 15.41 23.55
N LEU A 70 -22.58 14.25 23.97
CA LEU A 70 -21.42 14.08 24.83
C LEU A 70 -20.32 13.39 24.03
N VAL A 71 -19.15 13.99 23.97
CA VAL A 71 -17.98 13.42 23.30
C VAL A 71 -16.88 13.17 24.32
N LEU A 72 -16.45 11.92 24.41
CA LEU A 72 -15.37 11.48 25.31
C LEU A 72 -14.14 11.12 24.48
N VAL A 73 -13.03 11.77 24.75
CA VAL A 73 -11.78 11.61 24.03
C VAL A 73 -10.71 11.02 24.97
N THR A 74 -10.02 10.00 24.46
CA THR A 74 -8.88 9.34 25.13
C THR A 74 -7.66 9.53 24.21
N ALA A 75 -6.86 10.57 24.44
CA ALA A 75 -5.71 10.92 23.59
C ALA A 75 -4.40 10.41 24.20
N ALA A 76 -3.46 9.97 23.36
CA ALA A 76 -2.15 9.53 23.80
C ALA A 76 -1.33 10.66 24.42
N GLY A 77 -0.51 10.31 25.38
CA GLY A 77 0.51 11.20 25.94
C GLY A 77 1.75 11.31 25.06
N PRO A 78 2.76 12.06 25.50
CA PRO A 78 3.98 12.28 24.71
C PRO A 78 4.88 11.05 24.59
N ASP A 79 4.58 9.98 25.28
CA ASP A 79 5.28 8.67 25.25
C ASP A 79 4.73 7.69 24.19
N GLY A 80 3.77 8.14 23.38
CA GLY A 80 3.18 7.34 22.29
C GLY A 80 1.86 6.69 22.67
N THR A 81 1.49 5.61 22.01
CA THR A 81 0.20 4.94 22.19
C THR A 81 0.30 3.57 22.88
N ASP A 82 1.50 3.14 23.24
CA ASP A 82 1.73 1.80 23.80
C ASP A 82 1.10 1.65 25.18
N TRP A 83 0.19 0.69 25.30
CA TRP A 83 -0.53 0.38 26.53
C TRP A 83 -1.48 1.49 27.04
N ASP A 84 -1.89 2.41 26.20
CA ASP A 84 -2.75 3.53 26.54
C ASP A 84 -4.24 3.14 26.63
N TRP A 85 -4.56 2.21 27.51
CA TRP A 85 -5.91 1.74 27.77
C TRP A 85 -6.64 2.67 28.76
N GLY A 86 -7.08 3.80 28.23
CA GLY A 86 -7.81 4.80 28.99
C GLY A 86 -9.21 4.32 29.38
N THR A 87 -9.55 4.54 30.62
CA THR A 87 -10.80 4.06 31.20
C THR A 87 -11.63 5.20 31.78
N TRP A 88 -12.91 5.21 31.46
CA TRP A 88 -13.96 6.04 32.03
C TRP A 88 -14.72 5.18 33.04
N ALA A 89 -14.30 5.22 34.31
CA ALA A 89 -14.86 4.42 35.40
C ALA A 89 -15.94 5.21 36.14
N ASN A 90 -16.94 4.53 36.70
CA ASN A 90 -18.11 5.12 37.34
C ASN A 90 -18.74 6.26 36.50
N ALA A 91 -18.64 6.12 35.17
CA ALA A 91 -19.13 7.08 34.22
C ALA A 91 -20.67 7.03 34.15
N ARG A 92 -21.32 8.18 34.38
CA ARG A 92 -22.78 8.28 34.39
C ARG A 92 -23.30 9.59 33.87
N LEU A 93 -24.47 9.53 33.25
CA LEU A 93 -25.23 10.67 32.79
C LEU A 93 -26.37 10.94 33.81
N ILE A 94 -26.54 12.17 34.24
CA ILE A 94 -27.49 12.59 35.31
C ILE A 94 -28.53 13.54 34.73
N LYS A 95 -29.81 13.23 34.93
CA LYS A 95 -30.96 14.08 34.55
C LYS A 95 -31.25 15.15 35.59
N ALA A 96 -32.06 16.12 35.20
CA ALA A 96 -32.46 17.25 36.09
C ALA A 96 -33.21 16.80 37.34
N ASP A 97 -33.90 15.66 37.31
CA ASP A 97 -34.61 15.08 38.45
C ASP A 97 -33.68 14.27 39.40
N GLY A 98 -32.38 14.19 39.08
CA GLY A 98 -31.37 13.44 39.84
C GLY A 98 -31.27 11.97 39.49
N SER A 99 -32.13 11.45 38.61
CA SER A 99 -31.98 10.11 38.08
C SER A 99 -30.71 10.00 37.19
N SER A 100 -30.11 8.83 37.12
CA SER A 100 -28.89 8.65 36.34
C SER A 100 -28.90 7.32 35.62
N VAL A 101 -28.09 7.23 34.53
CA VAL A 101 -27.81 6.04 33.77
C VAL A 101 -26.29 5.85 33.70
N TRP A 102 -25.83 4.62 33.87
CA TRP A 102 -24.42 4.31 33.70
C TRP A 102 -24.04 4.27 32.23
N LEU A 103 -22.85 4.77 31.92
CA LEU A 103 -22.39 4.87 30.52
C LEU A 103 -22.18 3.47 29.88
N ASP A 104 -21.82 2.47 30.67
CA ASP A 104 -21.68 1.09 30.22
C ASP A 104 -23.03 0.42 29.87
N GLU A 105 -24.15 0.97 30.31
CA GLU A 105 -25.50 0.52 29.91
C GLU A 105 -25.91 1.09 28.53
N LEU A 106 -25.17 2.08 28.01
CA LEU A 106 -25.40 2.73 26.72
C LEU A 106 -24.38 2.31 25.69
N ASP A 107 -24.78 2.23 24.43
CA ASP A 107 -23.84 2.11 23.30
C ASP A 107 -23.56 3.49 22.72
N PRO A 108 -22.29 3.84 22.43
CA PRO A 108 -22.00 5.08 21.75
C PRO A 108 -22.55 5.07 20.32
N ASP A 109 -23.14 6.18 19.87
CA ASP A 109 -23.62 6.35 18.49
C ASP A 109 -22.49 6.31 17.47
N TYR A 110 -21.29 6.72 17.89
CA TYR A 110 -20.06 6.62 17.12
C TYR A 110 -18.90 6.39 18.06
N TRP A 111 -17.95 5.53 17.64
CA TRP A 111 -16.71 5.36 18.38
C TRP A 111 -15.55 4.97 17.47
N VAL A 112 -14.35 5.32 17.91
CA VAL A 112 -13.08 4.82 17.38
C VAL A 112 -12.19 4.49 18.57
N SER A 113 -11.42 3.43 18.46
CA SER A 113 -10.40 3.04 19.42
C SER A 113 -9.07 2.92 18.70
N GLY A 114 -8.01 3.41 19.27
CA GLY A 114 -6.65 3.34 18.68
C GLY A 114 -6.14 1.90 18.52
N SER A 115 -6.68 0.98 19.32
CA SER A 115 -6.43 -0.46 19.20
C SER A 115 -7.63 -1.24 19.72
N GLY A 116 -7.99 -2.32 19.02
CA GLY A 116 -9.11 -3.19 19.42
C GLY A 116 -10.48 -2.47 19.41
N SER A 117 -11.37 -2.91 20.30
CA SER A 117 -12.72 -2.34 20.50
C SER A 117 -12.87 -1.77 21.90
N ILE A 118 -13.86 -0.89 22.08
CA ILE A 118 -14.28 -0.47 23.42
C ILE A 118 -14.73 -1.68 24.24
N ARG A 119 -14.49 -1.63 25.55
CA ARG A 119 -14.92 -2.69 26.48
C ARG A 119 -15.68 -2.11 27.64
N LYS A 120 -16.67 -2.84 28.10
CA LYS A 120 -17.51 -2.46 29.23
C LYS A 120 -17.24 -3.39 30.40
N ASN A 121 -16.96 -2.82 31.56
CA ASN A 121 -16.86 -3.49 32.90
C ASN A 121 -15.74 -4.54 33.03
N THR A 122 -14.90 -4.68 32.03
CA THR A 122 -13.77 -5.63 32.04
C THR A 122 -12.50 -5.00 31.52
N ASP A 123 -11.38 -5.60 31.90
CA ASP A 123 -10.08 -5.34 31.29
C ASP A 123 -9.93 -6.02 29.91
N LEU A 124 -8.75 -5.97 29.31
CA LEU A 124 -8.45 -6.59 28.01
C LEU A 124 -8.65 -8.10 27.98
N TYR A 125 -8.50 -8.75 29.13
CA TYR A 125 -8.53 -10.20 29.26
C TYR A 125 -9.87 -10.72 29.80
N GLY A 126 -10.86 -9.81 29.98
CA GLY A 126 -12.17 -10.16 30.52
C GLY A 126 -12.22 -10.23 32.04
N ASN A 127 -11.15 -9.82 32.74
CA ASN A 127 -11.14 -9.75 34.21
C ASN A 127 -11.81 -8.47 34.70
N PRO A 128 -12.17 -8.39 36.01
CA PRO A 128 -12.68 -7.14 36.60
C PRO A 128 -11.71 -5.99 36.40
N LEU A 129 -12.26 -4.82 36.00
CA LEU A 129 -11.46 -3.64 35.77
C LEU A 129 -10.89 -3.07 37.07
N LEU A 130 -9.60 -2.75 37.05
CA LEU A 130 -8.86 -2.12 38.14
C LEU A 130 -8.15 -0.86 37.64
N ILE A 131 -8.16 0.22 38.43
CA ILE A 131 -7.34 1.43 38.22
C ILE A 131 -6.65 1.76 39.54
N GLY A 132 -5.31 1.74 39.56
CA GLY A 132 -4.53 2.00 40.77
C GLY A 132 -4.90 1.06 41.93
N GLY A 133 -5.21 -0.18 41.63
CA GLY A 133 -5.63 -1.23 42.61
C GLY A 133 -7.07 -1.15 43.07
N LYS A 134 -7.86 -0.16 42.69
CA LYS A 134 -9.29 -0.03 42.99
C LYS A 134 -10.13 -0.70 41.90
N LYS A 135 -11.05 -1.60 42.33
CA LYS A 135 -12.01 -2.24 41.40
C LYS A 135 -13.15 -1.29 41.08
N TYR A 136 -13.60 -1.34 39.81
CA TYR A 136 -14.75 -0.61 39.30
C TYR A 136 -15.74 -1.57 38.65
N ASP A 137 -16.99 -1.50 39.06
CA ASP A 137 -18.06 -2.35 38.53
C ASP A 137 -18.73 -1.73 37.31
N HIS A 138 -18.59 -0.41 37.11
CA HIS A 138 -19.06 0.33 35.96
C HIS A 138 -17.88 1.01 35.28
N SER A 139 -17.65 0.70 34.00
CA SER A 139 -16.57 1.31 33.24
C SER A 139 -16.71 1.13 31.73
N VAL A 140 -16.16 2.09 31.00
CA VAL A 140 -15.96 1.99 29.56
C VAL A 140 -14.47 2.23 29.27
N LEU A 141 -13.84 1.25 28.66
CA LEU A 141 -12.41 1.26 28.33
C LEU A 141 -12.23 1.47 26.83
N CYS A 142 -11.38 2.43 26.47
CA CYS A 142 -11.08 2.78 25.09
C CYS A 142 -9.57 3.07 24.96
N HIS A 143 -8.91 2.43 23.99
CA HIS A 143 -7.49 2.66 23.75
C HIS A 143 -7.26 4.03 23.11
N ALA A 144 -6.21 4.75 23.56
CA ALA A 144 -5.80 5.98 22.88
C ALA A 144 -5.18 5.63 21.50
N ASN A 145 -5.50 6.34 20.44
CA ASN A 145 -6.34 7.53 20.44
C ASN A 145 -7.80 7.14 20.14
N GLY A 146 -8.63 7.40 21.07
CA GLY A 146 -10.02 6.96 21.03
C GLY A 146 -11.01 8.10 21.18
N VAL A 147 -12.19 7.96 20.57
CA VAL A 147 -13.33 8.85 20.71
C VAL A 147 -14.59 8.03 20.87
N MET A 148 -15.47 8.45 21.76
CA MET A 148 -16.82 7.94 21.90
C MET A 148 -17.82 9.10 21.88
N VAL A 149 -18.85 8.99 21.06
CA VAL A 149 -19.91 10.01 20.92
C VAL A 149 -21.23 9.41 21.34
N TYR A 150 -21.92 10.10 22.22
CA TYR A 150 -23.26 9.75 22.69
C TYR A 150 -24.23 10.88 22.36
N ASN A 151 -25.32 10.60 21.65
CA ASN A 151 -26.40 11.53 21.41
C ASN A 151 -27.27 11.58 22.67
N ILE A 152 -27.16 12.65 23.42
CA ILE A 152 -27.87 12.84 24.72
C ILE A 152 -29.14 13.67 24.60
N ASN A 153 -29.40 14.27 23.43
CA ASN A 153 -30.66 14.93 23.06
C ASN A 153 -31.21 15.91 24.12
N LYS A 154 -30.33 16.61 24.84
CA LYS A 154 -30.67 17.54 25.93
C LYS A 154 -31.38 16.91 27.15
N GLU A 155 -31.35 15.60 27.27
CA GLU A 155 -32.00 14.86 28.35
C GLU A 155 -31.25 14.93 29.68
N TYR A 156 -29.95 15.19 29.63
CA TYR A 156 -29.06 15.12 30.79
C TYR A 156 -28.48 16.50 31.10
N VAL A 157 -28.28 16.78 32.38
CA VAL A 157 -27.73 18.04 32.89
C VAL A 157 -26.27 17.91 33.36
N ARG A 158 -25.78 16.70 33.62
CA ARG A 158 -24.42 16.48 34.12
C ARG A 158 -23.87 15.14 33.72
N PHE A 159 -22.57 15.09 33.44
CA PHE A 159 -21.78 13.89 33.32
C PHE A 159 -20.76 13.82 34.47
N GLU A 160 -20.55 12.65 35.02
CA GLU A 160 -19.52 12.37 36.05
C GLU A 160 -18.81 11.10 35.72
N ALA A 161 -17.48 11.06 35.95
CA ALA A 161 -16.63 9.86 35.80
C ALA A 161 -15.39 9.94 36.68
N GLU A 162 -14.75 8.80 36.93
CA GLU A 162 -13.36 8.69 37.39
C GLU A 162 -12.53 8.17 36.23
N VAL A 163 -11.44 8.87 35.84
CA VAL A 163 -10.63 8.49 34.67
C VAL A 163 -9.24 8.05 35.07
N GLY A 164 -8.72 7.07 34.35
CA GLY A 164 -7.38 6.51 34.60
C GLY A 164 -7.02 5.43 33.58
N LEU A 165 -5.78 4.94 33.64
CA LEU A 165 -5.39 3.77 32.86
C LEU A 165 -5.72 2.49 33.63
N ALA A 166 -6.24 1.50 32.93
CA ALA A 166 -6.47 0.18 33.50
C ALA A 166 -5.15 -0.45 33.99
N ASP A 167 -5.20 -1.20 35.09
CA ASP A 167 -3.98 -1.70 35.78
C ASP A 167 -3.12 -2.67 34.95
N GLN A 168 -3.67 -3.28 33.88
CA GLN A 168 -2.89 -4.04 32.94
C GLN A 168 -1.96 -3.16 32.08
N SER A 169 -2.22 -1.86 31.97
CA SER A 169 -1.29 -0.93 31.36
C SER A 169 -0.03 -0.84 32.22
N THR A 170 1.07 -1.39 31.73
CA THR A 170 2.35 -1.42 32.47
C THR A 170 3.15 -0.13 32.27
N VAL A 171 2.95 0.50 31.13
CA VAL A 171 3.51 1.79 30.71
C VAL A 171 2.39 2.58 30.04
N GLY A 172 2.66 3.79 29.58
CA GLY A 172 1.71 4.60 28.86
C GLY A 172 1.20 5.79 29.67
N SER A 173 0.62 6.74 28.93
CA SER A 173 0.03 7.95 29.49
C SER A 173 -1.08 8.50 28.59
N VAL A 174 -2.15 9.01 29.19
CA VAL A 174 -3.37 9.40 28.48
C VAL A 174 -3.89 10.76 28.95
N PHE A 175 -4.33 11.57 27.99
CA PHE A 175 -5.16 12.74 28.21
C PHE A 175 -6.63 12.39 28.00
N PHE A 176 -7.46 12.66 28.99
CA PHE A 176 -8.92 12.52 28.91
C PHE A 176 -9.56 13.89 28.66
N ARG A 177 -10.52 13.96 27.73
CA ARG A 177 -11.25 15.19 27.40
C ARG A 177 -12.75 14.92 27.28
N ILE A 178 -13.54 15.83 27.80
CA ILE A 178 -14.98 15.85 27.61
C ILE A 178 -15.30 17.04 26.68
N MET A 179 -16.02 16.78 25.61
CA MET A 179 -16.38 17.77 24.60
C MET A 179 -17.86 17.63 24.25
N ASN A 180 -18.45 18.68 23.68
CA ASN A 180 -19.88 18.71 23.33
C ASN A 180 -20.14 18.65 21.82
N VAL A 181 -19.12 18.65 20.97
CA VAL A 181 -19.27 18.63 19.52
C VAL A 181 -18.20 17.71 18.90
N PHE A 182 -18.64 16.61 18.34
CA PHE A 182 -17.93 15.83 17.38
C PHE A 182 -18.93 15.27 16.37
N PRO A 183 -19.48 16.09 15.48
CA PRO A 183 -20.45 15.61 14.52
C PRO A 183 -19.79 14.57 13.61
N LYS A 184 -20.32 13.37 13.56
CA LYS A 184 -19.86 12.29 12.67
C LYS A 184 -19.82 12.73 11.21
N GLU A 185 -20.86 13.47 10.79
CA GLU A 185 -20.96 14.04 9.45
C GLU A 185 -19.87 15.09 9.20
N GLU A 186 -19.55 15.90 10.22
CA GLU A 186 -18.51 16.93 10.13
C GLU A 186 -17.12 16.32 10.02
N ALA A 187 -16.80 15.30 10.83
CA ALA A 187 -15.55 14.57 10.73
C ALA A 187 -15.40 13.90 9.36
N ALA A 188 -16.44 13.27 8.84
CA ALA A 188 -16.45 12.67 7.51
C ALA A 188 -16.27 13.72 6.41
N ARG A 189 -16.91 14.89 6.54
CA ARG A 189 -16.78 16.01 5.60
C ARG A 189 -15.36 16.56 5.59
N LEU A 190 -14.74 16.73 6.75
CA LEU A 190 -13.36 17.22 6.88
C LEU A 190 -12.37 16.26 6.25
N LEU A 191 -12.45 14.97 6.55
CA LEU A 191 -11.59 13.95 5.95
C LEU A 191 -11.76 13.85 4.44
N ALA A 192 -12.98 14.03 3.93
CA ALA A 192 -13.26 14.00 2.49
C ALA A 192 -12.79 15.26 1.75
N ALA A 193 -12.68 16.39 2.44
CA ALA A 193 -12.30 17.67 1.86
C ALA A 193 -10.79 17.93 1.87
N TYR A 194 -10.04 17.27 2.75
CA TYR A 194 -8.60 17.39 2.80
C TYR A 194 -7.93 16.64 1.64
N PRO A 195 -6.80 17.16 1.12
CA PRO A 195 -5.94 16.39 0.24
C PRO A 195 -5.60 15.05 0.89
N LYS A 196 -5.48 14.00 0.07
CA LYS A 196 -5.22 12.65 0.59
C LYS A 196 -3.95 12.59 1.43
N GLU A 197 -2.92 13.36 1.11
CA GLU A 197 -1.69 13.46 1.87
C GLU A 197 -1.90 14.06 3.26
N LEU A 198 -2.65 15.14 3.35
CA LEU A 198 -3.03 15.76 4.62
C LEU A 198 -3.98 14.85 5.39
N GLY A 199 -4.93 14.24 4.69
CA GLY A 199 -5.83 13.23 5.25
C GLY A 199 -5.09 12.01 5.77
N ALA A 200 -4.03 11.56 5.12
CA ALA A 200 -3.22 10.44 5.57
C ALA A 200 -2.49 10.72 6.90
N LEU A 201 -1.99 11.94 7.07
CA LEU A 201 -1.34 12.37 8.31
C LEU A 201 -2.33 12.56 9.47
N ASN A 202 -3.57 12.88 9.15
CA ASN A 202 -4.67 13.07 10.10
C ASN A 202 -5.68 11.91 10.10
N ALA A 203 -5.36 10.79 9.43
CA ALA A 203 -6.26 9.65 9.30
C ALA A 203 -6.41 8.84 10.59
N ASN A 204 -5.43 8.93 11.49
CA ASN A 204 -5.60 8.43 12.85
C ASN A 204 -6.38 9.45 13.68
N ILE A 205 -6.95 8.98 14.77
CA ILE A 205 -7.79 9.82 15.65
C ILE A 205 -6.98 10.97 16.25
N ASP A 206 -5.66 10.80 16.46
CA ASP A 206 -4.78 11.85 16.99
C ASP A 206 -4.70 13.04 16.06
N GLY A 207 -4.45 12.78 14.78
CA GLY A 207 -4.40 13.83 13.79
C GLY A 207 -5.71 14.57 13.66
N LEU A 208 -6.83 13.85 13.61
CA LEU A 208 -8.16 14.43 13.53
C LEU A 208 -8.48 15.24 14.78
N GLU A 209 -8.22 14.72 15.97
CA GLU A 209 -8.45 15.42 17.23
C GLU A 209 -7.61 16.68 17.33
N ASN A 210 -6.30 16.58 17.08
CA ASN A 210 -5.39 17.72 17.11
C ASN A 210 -5.86 18.81 16.14
N TRP A 211 -6.32 18.41 14.97
CA TRP A 211 -6.82 19.32 13.97
C TRP A 211 -8.14 19.98 14.35
N LEU A 212 -9.08 19.19 14.92
CA LEU A 212 -10.37 19.69 15.43
C LEU A 212 -10.19 20.64 16.61
N THR A 213 -9.21 20.39 17.48
CA THR A 213 -8.97 21.20 18.69
C THR A 213 -7.94 22.29 18.49
N ALA A 214 -7.14 22.26 17.43
CA ALA A 214 -6.14 23.29 17.15
C ALA A 214 -6.80 24.64 16.88
N SER A 215 -6.53 25.59 17.75
CA SER A 215 -6.93 26.99 17.60
C SER A 215 -5.98 27.80 16.71
N ASP A 216 -4.88 27.17 16.28
CA ASP A 216 -3.80 27.75 15.50
C ASP A 216 -3.48 26.94 14.23
N ALA A 217 -2.41 27.26 13.55
CA ALA A 217 -1.95 26.61 12.32
C ALA A 217 -0.86 25.53 12.57
N SER A 218 -0.75 25.02 13.81
CA SER A 218 0.35 24.10 14.17
C SER A 218 0.28 22.78 13.41
N ALA A 219 -0.91 22.24 13.16
CA ALA A 219 -1.09 21.00 12.40
C ALA A 219 -0.56 21.14 10.96
N GLU A 220 -0.87 22.24 10.28
CA GLU A 220 -0.38 22.52 8.92
C GLU A 220 1.11 22.76 8.90
N ARG A 221 1.65 23.45 9.90
CA ARG A 221 3.10 23.63 10.07
C ARG A 221 3.80 22.26 10.20
N ASP A 222 3.31 21.42 11.08
CA ASP A 222 3.95 20.13 11.40
C ASP A 222 3.91 19.17 10.20
N ILE A 223 2.84 19.20 9.42
CA ILE A 223 2.73 18.46 8.16
C ILE A 223 3.81 18.94 7.16
N VAL A 224 4.02 20.24 7.01
CA VAL A 224 5.05 20.79 6.15
C VAL A 224 6.44 20.38 6.63
N LEU A 225 6.70 20.47 7.95
CA LEU A 225 8.01 20.11 8.53
C LEU A 225 8.29 18.61 8.40
N ASN A 226 7.27 17.76 8.58
CA ASN A 226 7.39 16.32 8.37
C ASN A 226 7.75 16.01 6.92
N LEU A 227 7.04 16.62 5.97
CA LEU A 227 7.36 16.47 4.56
C LEU A 227 8.76 16.98 4.21
N ALA A 228 9.15 18.12 4.78
CA ALA A 228 10.48 18.71 4.58
C ALA A 228 11.61 17.82 5.12
N SER A 229 11.35 16.97 6.12
CA SER A 229 12.36 16.03 6.65
C SER A 229 12.84 15.00 5.61
N ARG A 230 12.07 14.80 4.54
CA ARG A 230 12.39 13.93 3.41
C ARG A 230 13.34 14.58 2.38
N LEU A 231 13.53 15.88 2.45
CA LEU A 231 14.39 16.61 1.51
C LEU A 231 15.86 16.48 1.88
N LYS A 232 16.71 16.31 0.87
CA LYS A 232 18.18 16.38 1.01
C LYS A 232 18.62 17.72 1.58
N ASP A 233 17.97 18.81 1.18
CA ASP A 233 18.14 20.15 1.73
C ASP A 233 16.76 20.79 1.98
N ALA A 234 16.48 21.03 3.26
CA ALA A 234 15.23 21.61 3.73
C ALA A 234 15.35 23.07 4.15
N ALA A 235 16.50 23.73 3.91
CA ALA A 235 16.75 25.09 4.41
C ALA A 235 15.70 26.10 3.95
N TYR A 236 15.33 26.06 2.68
CA TYR A 236 14.29 26.92 2.10
C TYR A 236 12.97 26.76 2.87
N VAL A 237 12.50 25.51 3.03
CA VAL A 237 11.20 25.21 3.68
C VAL A 237 11.22 25.64 5.15
N LYS A 238 12.29 25.31 5.88
CA LYS A 238 12.45 25.74 7.29
C LYS A 238 12.46 27.25 7.46
N ASN A 239 13.09 27.99 6.54
CA ASN A 239 13.08 29.44 6.56
C ASN A 239 11.70 30.02 6.24
N ALA A 240 10.99 29.43 5.26
CA ALA A 240 9.62 29.83 4.94
C ALA A 240 8.66 29.57 6.13
N VAL A 241 8.79 28.43 6.81
CA VAL A 241 8.02 28.14 8.04
C VAL A 241 8.22 29.23 9.07
N LYS A 242 9.49 29.62 9.39
CA LYS A 242 9.78 30.70 10.33
C LYS A 242 9.17 32.04 9.94
N GLN A 243 9.09 32.33 8.65
CA GLN A 243 8.44 33.56 8.17
C GLN A 243 6.92 33.51 8.37
N ILE A 244 6.28 32.36 8.05
CA ILE A 244 4.85 32.17 8.23
C ILE A 244 4.46 32.26 9.72
N GLU A 245 5.29 31.78 10.64
CA GLU A 245 5.07 31.87 12.09
C GLU A 245 4.97 33.32 12.60
N THR A 246 5.48 34.30 11.86
CA THR A 246 5.35 35.72 12.21
C THR A 246 4.02 36.34 11.80
N GLU A 247 3.23 35.67 10.97
CA GLU A 247 1.89 36.12 10.56
C GLU A 247 0.92 36.02 11.75
N LYS A 248 0.06 37.02 11.92
CA LYS A 248 -0.90 37.08 13.04
C LYS A 248 -2.24 36.48 12.71
N ASP A 249 -2.63 36.51 11.45
CA ASP A 249 -3.89 35.95 10.99
C ASP A 249 -3.76 34.45 10.76
N ILE A 250 -4.52 33.67 11.52
CA ILE A 250 -4.44 32.20 11.49
C ILE A 250 -4.86 31.65 10.14
N ASP A 251 -5.90 32.21 9.51
CA ASP A 251 -6.35 31.74 8.20
C ASP A 251 -5.30 31.99 7.12
N THR A 252 -4.59 33.09 7.22
CA THR A 252 -3.43 33.41 6.37
C THR A 252 -2.27 32.45 6.64
N GLN A 253 -1.95 32.15 7.92
CA GLN A 253 -0.92 31.17 8.24
C GLN A 253 -1.24 29.80 7.63
N ILE A 254 -2.46 29.30 7.81
CA ILE A 254 -2.91 28.03 7.24
C ILE A 254 -2.74 28.04 5.74
N ARG A 255 -3.20 29.10 5.08
CA ARG A 255 -3.09 29.25 3.62
C ARG A 255 -1.65 29.17 3.14
N GLU A 256 -0.75 29.89 3.79
CA GLU A 256 0.66 29.92 3.41
C GLU A 256 1.37 28.58 3.72
N TYR A 257 1.02 27.90 4.82
CA TYR A 257 1.50 26.52 5.06
C TYR A 257 1.02 25.55 4.00
N LEU A 258 -0.24 25.60 3.59
CA LEU A 258 -0.77 24.71 2.54
C LEU A 258 -0.13 24.99 1.17
N LYS A 259 0.16 26.24 0.82
CA LYS A 259 0.94 26.58 -0.37
C LYS A 259 2.37 26.06 -0.28
N LEU A 260 2.99 26.20 0.89
CA LEU A 260 4.34 25.68 1.15
C LEU A 260 4.34 24.14 1.11
N TYR A 261 3.28 23.50 1.61
CA TYR A 261 3.11 22.05 1.49
C TYR A 261 3.12 21.61 0.03
N GLU A 262 2.29 22.20 -0.83
CA GLU A 262 2.26 21.89 -2.26
C GLU A 262 3.63 22.03 -2.92
N LYS A 263 4.31 23.12 -2.62
CA LYS A 263 5.65 23.36 -3.15
C LYS A 263 6.67 22.36 -2.63
N THR A 264 6.61 22.03 -1.35
CA THR A 264 7.49 21.04 -0.72
C THR A 264 7.23 19.64 -1.31
N GLN A 265 5.97 19.25 -1.51
CA GLN A 265 5.60 18.01 -2.15
C GLN A 265 6.14 17.91 -3.58
N ARG A 266 6.05 19.00 -4.34
CA ARG A 266 6.61 19.10 -5.69
C ARG A 266 8.14 18.90 -5.69
N ILE A 267 8.85 19.49 -4.71
CA ILE A 267 10.31 19.32 -4.55
C ILE A 267 10.63 17.86 -4.16
N CYS A 268 9.88 17.26 -3.23
CA CYS A 268 10.06 15.86 -2.84
C CYS A 268 9.89 14.90 -4.02
N ASN A 269 8.86 15.10 -4.83
CA ASN A 269 8.60 14.29 -6.01
C ASN A 269 9.74 14.43 -7.03
N LEU A 270 10.18 15.65 -7.30
CA LEU A 270 11.31 15.89 -8.20
C LEU A 270 12.60 15.28 -7.68
N GLN A 271 12.90 15.41 -6.39
CA GLN A 271 14.06 14.77 -5.77
C GLN A 271 14.02 13.25 -5.99
N SER A 272 12.89 12.62 -5.76
CA SER A 272 12.70 11.18 -5.98
C SER A 272 12.91 10.82 -7.45
N ASP A 273 12.25 11.50 -8.38
CA ASP A 273 12.34 11.20 -9.81
C ASP A 273 13.74 11.45 -10.39
N LEU A 274 14.41 12.53 -9.95
CA LEU A 274 15.79 12.85 -10.34
C LEU A 274 16.81 11.84 -9.81
N SER A 275 16.56 11.20 -8.67
CA SER A 275 17.41 10.13 -8.15
C SER A 275 17.52 8.93 -9.10
N TRP A 276 16.52 8.73 -9.95
CA TRP A 276 16.45 7.70 -10.99
C TRP A 276 16.81 8.23 -12.39
N LEU A 277 17.35 9.43 -12.50
CA LEU A 277 17.80 10.00 -13.77
C LEU A 277 19.27 9.69 -13.98
N ASN A 278 19.55 8.62 -14.75
CA ASN A 278 20.88 8.17 -15.10
C ASN A 278 21.13 8.31 -16.59
N MET A 279 21.94 9.31 -17.01
CA MET A 279 22.18 9.56 -18.43
C MET A 279 22.90 8.42 -19.15
N GLU A 280 23.79 7.68 -18.45
CA GLU A 280 24.44 6.52 -19.06
C GLU A 280 23.42 5.42 -19.37
N ALA A 281 22.53 5.11 -18.41
CA ALA A 281 21.45 4.14 -18.58
C ALA A 281 20.51 4.54 -19.75
N ILE A 282 20.14 5.82 -19.83
CA ILE A 282 19.26 6.36 -20.89
C ILE A 282 19.93 6.20 -22.26
N ARG A 283 21.22 6.55 -22.38
CA ARG A 283 21.97 6.40 -23.64
C ARG A 283 22.07 4.93 -24.08
N LEU A 284 22.29 4.03 -23.15
CA LEU A 284 22.37 2.60 -23.43
C LEU A 284 21.03 2.06 -23.94
N ALA A 285 19.93 2.41 -23.25
CA ALA A 285 18.59 2.04 -23.71
C ALA A 285 18.26 2.64 -25.06
N PHE A 286 18.57 3.93 -25.27
CA PHE A 286 18.35 4.60 -26.55
C PHE A 286 19.14 3.92 -27.70
N ASN A 287 20.40 3.55 -27.47
CA ASN A 287 21.23 2.84 -28.45
C ASN A 287 20.75 1.39 -28.71
N ASP A 288 20.14 0.75 -27.71
CA ASP A 288 19.52 -0.56 -27.90
C ASP A 288 18.24 -0.42 -28.72
N MET A 289 17.37 0.55 -28.37
CA MET A 289 16.11 0.81 -29.10
C MET A 289 16.33 1.19 -30.56
N LYS A 290 17.46 1.85 -30.92
CA LYS A 290 17.82 2.11 -32.34
C LYS A 290 17.89 0.84 -33.20
N LYS A 291 18.12 -0.33 -32.58
CA LYS A 291 18.19 -1.62 -33.27
C LYS A 291 16.82 -2.29 -33.42
N LEU A 292 15.82 -1.76 -32.75
CA LEU A 292 14.48 -2.32 -32.75
C LEU A 292 13.65 -1.78 -33.92
N LYS A 293 12.91 -2.65 -34.58
CA LYS A 293 11.96 -2.26 -35.62
C LYS A 293 10.87 -1.37 -35.02
N GLY A 294 10.59 -0.24 -35.65
CA GLY A 294 9.56 0.70 -35.19
C GLY A 294 10.08 1.86 -34.33
N PHE A 295 11.34 1.87 -33.93
CA PHE A 295 11.93 3.00 -33.22
C PHE A 295 12.45 4.09 -34.19
N ASP A 296 11.95 5.31 -34.06
CA ASP A 296 12.40 6.47 -34.83
C ASP A 296 13.45 7.29 -34.06
N ALA A 297 14.71 6.95 -34.25
CA ALA A 297 15.82 7.64 -33.59
C ALA A 297 15.91 9.14 -33.95
N THR A 298 15.53 9.53 -35.18
CA THR A 298 15.58 10.93 -35.64
C THR A 298 14.62 11.81 -34.87
N LYS A 299 13.47 11.28 -34.52
CA LYS A 299 12.44 11.96 -33.71
C LYS A 299 12.91 12.22 -32.29
N TYR A 300 13.62 11.25 -31.68
CA TYR A 300 13.94 11.32 -30.25
C TYR A 300 15.36 11.82 -29.96
N GLN A 301 16.26 11.89 -30.94
CA GLN A 301 17.62 12.42 -30.73
C GLN A 301 17.65 13.86 -30.19
N PRO A 302 16.84 14.81 -30.71
CA PRO A 302 16.81 16.17 -30.16
C PRO A 302 16.35 16.23 -28.70
N VAL A 303 15.44 15.31 -28.29
CA VAL A 303 14.96 15.21 -26.89
C VAL A 303 16.09 14.69 -25.98
N LEU A 304 16.88 13.74 -26.48
CA LEU A 304 18.05 13.24 -25.75
C LEU A 304 19.11 14.33 -25.57
N ASP A 305 19.41 15.08 -26.64
CA ASP A 305 20.41 16.17 -26.62
C ASP A 305 19.97 17.27 -25.63
N GLU A 306 18.69 17.62 -25.59
CA GLU A 306 18.16 18.58 -24.64
C GLU A 306 18.27 18.07 -23.19
N LEU A 307 17.91 16.80 -22.95
CA LEU A 307 18.04 16.17 -21.63
C LEU A 307 19.49 16.19 -21.13
N GLU A 308 20.46 15.90 -22.01
CA GLU A 308 21.87 16.00 -21.68
C GLU A 308 22.31 17.40 -21.25
N GLN A 309 21.80 18.43 -21.92
CA GLN A 309 22.08 19.82 -21.53
C GLN A 309 21.47 20.16 -20.17
N GLN A 310 20.23 19.68 -19.91
CA GLN A 310 19.57 19.89 -18.61
C GLN A 310 20.34 19.24 -17.45
N VAL A 311 20.81 18.00 -17.66
CA VAL A 311 21.61 17.29 -16.64
C VAL A 311 22.97 17.97 -16.41
N LYS A 312 23.62 18.46 -17.47
CA LYS A 312 24.87 19.24 -17.33
C LYS A 312 24.69 20.53 -16.52
N LYS A 313 23.53 21.19 -16.64
CA LYS A 313 23.21 22.39 -15.88
C LYS A 313 22.98 22.09 -14.40
N GLY A 314 22.59 20.87 -14.06
CA GLY A 314 22.27 20.43 -12.70
C GLY A 314 20.87 20.85 -12.22
N PHE A 315 20.48 20.35 -11.08
CA PHE A 315 19.14 20.51 -10.51
C PHE A 315 19.13 21.00 -9.06
N ASP A 316 20.26 21.39 -8.49
CA ASP A 316 20.33 21.80 -7.07
C ASP A 316 19.42 23.00 -6.73
N GLY A 317 19.09 23.84 -7.73
CA GLY A 317 18.14 24.93 -7.57
C GLY A 317 16.73 24.55 -7.14
N ILE A 318 16.33 23.25 -7.24
CA ILE A 318 15.00 22.83 -6.78
C ILE A 318 14.86 23.02 -5.26
N TYR A 319 15.94 22.87 -4.48
CA TYR A 319 15.90 22.98 -3.03
C TYR A 319 15.78 24.42 -2.52
N SER A 320 16.07 25.41 -3.37
CA SER A 320 15.80 26.81 -3.05
C SER A 320 14.35 27.23 -3.36
N GLY A 321 13.55 26.34 -3.93
CA GLY A 321 12.20 26.64 -4.37
C GLY A 321 12.15 27.58 -5.59
N ASP A 322 13.25 27.70 -6.34
CA ASP A 322 13.30 28.47 -7.60
C ASP A 322 12.37 27.84 -8.64
N GLU A 323 11.40 28.60 -9.12
CA GLU A 323 10.41 28.12 -10.07
C GLU A 323 11.01 27.70 -11.40
N ALA A 324 12.03 28.42 -11.89
CA ALA A 324 12.71 28.07 -13.13
C ALA A 324 13.50 26.76 -13.00
N ALA A 325 14.09 26.50 -11.83
CA ALA A 325 14.77 25.24 -11.53
C ALA A 325 13.77 24.07 -11.43
N LEU A 326 12.61 24.28 -10.78
CA LEU A 326 11.54 23.28 -10.68
C LEU A 326 11.02 22.90 -12.08
N VAL A 327 10.69 23.90 -12.91
CA VAL A 327 10.22 23.68 -14.29
C VAL A 327 11.28 22.97 -15.15
N ASN A 328 12.56 23.33 -15.01
CA ASN A 328 13.64 22.64 -15.72
C ASN A 328 13.79 21.18 -15.30
N ALA A 329 13.65 20.87 -14.02
CA ALA A 329 13.69 19.52 -13.51
C ALA A 329 12.49 18.68 -14.00
N GLU A 330 11.28 19.25 -13.98
CA GLU A 330 10.08 18.61 -14.53
C GLU A 330 10.23 18.29 -16.01
N LYS A 331 10.78 19.22 -16.77
CA LYS A 331 11.05 19.02 -18.20
C LYS A 331 12.08 17.91 -18.44
N ALA A 332 13.12 17.82 -17.62
CA ALA A 332 14.11 16.76 -17.73
C ALA A 332 13.50 15.37 -17.45
N ILE A 333 12.64 15.25 -16.44
CA ILE A 333 11.91 14.01 -16.16
C ILE A 333 10.94 13.67 -17.30
N ALA A 334 10.23 14.65 -17.87
CA ALA A 334 9.37 14.47 -19.03
C ALA A 334 10.16 14.00 -20.25
N ASN A 335 11.34 14.59 -20.53
CA ASN A 335 12.22 14.18 -21.61
C ASN A 335 12.72 12.74 -21.43
N LYS A 336 13.17 12.37 -20.22
CA LYS A 336 13.52 10.98 -19.88
C LYS A 336 12.34 10.03 -20.21
N ARG A 337 11.15 10.37 -19.73
CA ARG A 337 9.93 9.58 -19.98
C ARG A 337 9.63 9.46 -21.46
N THR A 338 9.69 10.55 -22.21
CA THR A 338 9.45 10.59 -23.66
C THR A 338 10.38 9.64 -24.41
N ILE A 339 11.67 9.63 -24.06
CA ILE A 339 12.66 8.75 -24.68
C ILE A 339 12.39 7.28 -24.34
N LEU A 340 12.26 6.94 -23.06
CA LEU A 340 12.18 5.56 -22.62
C LEU A 340 10.85 4.89 -22.95
N LEU A 341 9.75 5.63 -22.94
CA LEU A 341 8.43 5.13 -23.35
C LEU A 341 8.22 5.09 -24.86
N ALA A 342 9.17 5.61 -25.65
CA ALA A 342 9.19 5.39 -27.11
C ALA A 342 9.53 3.92 -27.47
N ASN A 343 9.79 3.08 -26.47
CA ASN A 343 10.14 1.68 -26.64
C ASN A 343 9.08 0.94 -27.46
N PRO A 344 9.46 0.29 -28.60
CA PRO A 344 8.53 -0.44 -29.46
C PRO A 344 7.79 -1.60 -28.77
N PHE A 345 8.34 -2.15 -27.71
CA PHE A 345 7.65 -3.21 -26.94
C PHE A 345 6.41 -2.71 -26.17
N LEU A 346 6.18 -1.41 -26.13
CA LEU A 346 4.93 -0.78 -25.67
C LEU A 346 3.97 -0.45 -26.83
N ASP A 347 4.10 -1.08 -27.98
CA ASP A 347 3.37 -0.74 -29.21
C ASP A 347 1.85 -0.84 -29.09
N GLY A 348 1.32 -1.75 -28.29
CA GLY A 348 -0.12 -1.80 -27.98
C GLY A 348 -0.60 -0.61 -27.14
N ASP A 349 0.32 0.17 -26.57
CA ASP A 349 0.09 1.30 -25.67
C ASP A 349 -0.92 0.98 -24.55
N LYS A 350 -1.02 -0.30 -24.16
CA LYS A 350 -1.98 -0.82 -23.20
C LYS A 350 -1.35 -1.85 -22.26
N VAL A 351 -1.65 -1.66 -20.98
CA VAL A 351 -1.27 -2.57 -19.90
C VAL A 351 -2.49 -2.84 -19.03
N LEU A 352 -2.74 -4.10 -18.69
CA LEU A 352 -3.65 -4.44 -17.61
C LEU A 352 -2.90 -4.37 -16.29
N ALA A 353 -3.61 -3.99 -15.23
CA ALA A 353 -3.12 -4.05 -13.87
C ALA A 353 -4.28 -4.29 -12.89
N ALA A 354 -4.00 -4.86 -11.74
CA ALA A 354 -4.89 -4.79 -10.60
C ALA A 354 -4.67 -3.46 -9.87
N ARG A 355 -5.74 -2.69 -9.69
CA ARG A 355 -5.74 -1.44 -8.94
C ARG A 355 -6.44 -1.62 -7.61
N PHE A 356 -5.87 -1.06 -6.55
CA PHE A 356 -6.41 -1.04 -5.20
C PHE A 356 -6.58 0.40 -4.74
N LYS A 357 -7.77 0.75 -4.26
CA LYS A 357 -8.04 2.04 -3.65
C LYS A 357 -7.76 1.94 -2.17
N LEU A 358 -6.64 2.49 -1.75
CA LEU A 358 -6.09 2.40 -0.41
C LEU A 358 -6.37 3.64 0.44
N GLY A 359 -6.79 4.72 -0.20
CA GLY A 359 -7.05 5.99 0.46
C GLY A 359 -5.82 6.49 1.21
N VAL A 360 -6.03 6.89 2.44
CA VAL A 360 -4.99 7.44 3.33
C VAL A 360 -3.86 6.47 3.68
N ASN A 361 -4.07 5.17 3.52
CA ASN A 361 -3.09 4.15 3.85
C ASN A 361 -2.13 3.82 2.69
N ALA A 362 -2.26 4.47 1.53
CA ALA A 362 -1.51 4.12 0.33
C ALA A 362 0.02 4.17 0.52
N HIS A 363 0.53 5.16 1.26
CA HIS A 363 1.96 5.28 1.54
C HIS A 363 2.50 4.21 2.50
N LYS A 364 1.65 3.69 3.40
CA LYS A 364 2.03 2.62 4.34
C LYS A 364 1.85 1.23 3.74
N ALA A 365 1.12 1.12 2.65
CA ALA A 365 0.74 -0.15 2.05
C ALA A 365 1.97 -0.96 1.62
N MET A 366 1.92 -2.25 1.93
CA MET A 366 2.85 -3.26 1.46
C MET A 366 2.12 -4.26 0.57
N ALA A 367 2.83 -5.21 -0.02
CA ALA A 367 2.24 -6.16 -0.97
C ALA A 367 0.98 -6.88 -0.45
N PRO A 368 0.85 -7.26 0.84
CA PRO A 368 -0.39 -7.85 1.37
C PRO A 368 -1.62 -6.94 1.29
N ASP A 369 -1.43 -5.62 1.37
CA ASP A 369 -2.52 -4.66 1.19
C ASP A 369 -3.04 -4.58 -0.25
N LEU A 370 -2.28 -5.17 -1.18
CA LEU A 370 -2.61 -5.34 -2.59
C LEU A 370 -3.07 -6.77 -2.91
N GLY A 371 -3.59 -7.50 -1.92
CA GLY A 371 -4.21 -8.80 -2.10
C GLY A 371 -3.25 -9.97 -2.23
N THR A 372 -1.97 -9.80 -1.89
CA THR A 372 -1.02 -10.90 -1.80
C THR A 372 -0.99 -11.53 -0.41
N GLN A 373 -0.24 -12.61 -0.25
CA GLN A 373 -0.06 -13.29 1.02
C GLN A 373 0.67 -12.40 2.04
N GLY A 374 0.31 -12.52 3.31
CA GLY A 374 0.90 -11.74 4.41
C GLY A 374 2.31 -12.18 4.84
N ASN A 375 2.81 -13.27 4.28
CA ASN A 375 4.12 -13.84 4.61
C ASN A 375 4.72 -14.59 3.41
N ASN A 376 5.91 -15.16 3.57
CA ASN A 376 6.64 -15.86 2.53
C ASN A 376 6.56 -17.40 2.60
N TRP A 377 5.72 -17.95 3.45
CA TRP A 377 5.51 -19.40 3.58
C TRP A 377 4.09 -19.84 3.28
N SER A 378 3.11 -18.96 3.31
CA SER A 378 1.71 -19.29 3.03
C SER A 378 1.34 -19.15 1.55
N ASN A 379 0.18 -19.66 1.22
CA ASN A 379 -0.46 -19.54 -0.09
C ASN A 379 -1.57 -18.48 -0.09
N GLN A 380 -2.24 -18.31 -1.22
CA GLN A 380 -3.35 -17.36 -1.37
C GLN A 380 -4.50 -17.64 -0.39
N GLU A 381 -4.65 -18.87 0.07
CA GLU A 381 -5.66 -19.26 1.06
C GLU A 381 -5.55 -18.49 2.37
N SER A 382 -4.32 -18.19 2.81
CA SER A 382 -4.04 -17.41 4.03
C SER A 382 -4.09 -15.90 3.80
N ALA A 383 -4.27 -15.43 2.57
CA ALA A 383 -4.41 -14.01 2.28
C ALA A 383 -5.77 -13.48 2.75
N ARG A 384 -5.81 -12.19 3.05
CA ARG A 384 -7.07 -11.50 3.36
C ARG A 384 -8.06 -11.68 2.20
N ARG A 385 -9.23 -12.20 2.48
CA ARG A 385 -10.20 -12.61 1.47
C ARG A 385 -11.10 -11.48 0.97
N MET A 386 -11.38 -10.52 1.82
CA MET A 386 -12.37 -9.46 1.59
C MET A 386 -11.93 -8.13 2.20
N GLY A 387 -12.69 -7.08 1.92
CA GLY A 387 -12.42 -5.73 2.44
C GLY A 387 -11.47 -4.93 1.55
N PHE A 388 -11.39 -5.29 0.26
CA PHE A 388 -10.67 -4.55 -0.76
C PHE A 388 -11.64 -3.71 -1.60
N ASP A 389 -11.21 -2.51 -1.99
CA ASP A 389 -11.77 -1.78 -3.12
C ASP A 389 -10.79 -1.93 -4.29
N ALA A 390 -10.93 -3.05 -5.00
CA ALA A 390 -10.01 -3.45 -6.06
C ALA A 390 -10.74 -3.66 -7.38
N ASP A 391 -10.05 -3.40 -8.50
CA ASP A 391 -10.54 -3.68 -9.84
C ASP A 391 -9.39 -4.04 -10.80
N ILE A 392 -9.73 -4.72 -11.89
CA ILE A 392 -8.84 -4.88 -13.05
C ILE A 392 -9.03 -3.66 -13.93
N VAL A 393 -7.93 -2.97 -14.22
CA VAL A 393 -7.94 -1.78 -15.07
C VAL A 393 -7.08 -1.97 -16.31
N GLU A 394 -7.52 -1.38 -17.42
CA GLU A 394 -6.69 -1.12 -18.59
C GLU A 394 -6.10 0.26 -18.46
N LEU A 395 -4.77 0.34 -18.50
CA LEU A 395 -3.99 1.57 -18.65
C LEU A 395 -3.69 1.75 -20.12
N SER A 396 -4.04 2.88 -20.68
CA SER A 396 -3.78 3.21 -22.09
C SER A 396 -3.21 4.63 -22.22
N ASN A 397 -2.76 5.00 -23.42
CA ASN A 397 -2.03 6.25 -23.66
C ASN A 397 -0.78 6.35 -22.74
N LEU A 398 -0.03 5.27 -22.62
CA LEU A 398 1.12 5.17 -21.70
C LEU A 398 2.23 6.16 -22.04
N ARG A 399 2.34 6.53 -23.33
CA ARG A 399 3.31 7.49 -23.85
C ARG A 399 2.86 8.94 -23.72
N GLY A 400 1.56 9.16 -23.49
CA GLY A 400 0.98 10.48 -23.33
C GLY A 400 1.20 11.09 -21.95
N GLU A 401 0.80 12.34 -21.83
CA GLU A 401 0.84 13.06 -20.54
C GLU A 401 -0.18 12.50 -19.55
N ASP A 402 -1.36 12.11 -20.03
CA ASP A 402 -2.45 11.56 -19.25
C ASP A 402 -2.66 10.07 -19.58
N VAL A 403 -2.16 9.21 -18.73
CA VAL A 403 -2.47 7.78 -18.80
C VAL A 403 -3.95 7.58 -18.50
N GLN A 404 -4.68 7.05 -19.48
CA GLN A 404 -6.11 6.75 -19.34
C GLN A 404 -6.31 5.48 -18.56
N VAL A 405 -7.32 5.43 -17.69
CA VAL A 405 -7.65 4.29 -16.86
C VAL A 405 -9.10 3.89 -17.08
N ARG A 406 -9.30 2.68 -17.57
CA ARG A 406 -10.63 2.09 -17.76
C ARG A 406 -10.76 0.85 -16.88
N SER A 407 -11.73 0.84 -15.98
CA SER A 407 -12.06 -0.37 -15.21
C SER A 407 -12.69 -1.40 -16.15
N ILE A 408 -12.14 -2.60 -16.15
CA ILE A 408 -12.62 -3.75 -16.93
C ILE A 408 -13.56 -4.61 -16.07
N TYR A 409 -13.13 -4.87 -14.85
CA TYR A 409 -13.86 -5.73 -13.92
C TYR A 409 -13.62 -5.31 -12.48
N LYS A 410 -14.67 -5.33 -11.68
CA LYS A 410 -14.60 -5.06 -10.23
C LYS A 410 -15.37 -6.16 -9.49
N PRO A 411 -14.75 -6.87 -8.52
CA PRO A 411 -15.46 -7.81 -7.66
C PRO A 411 -16.56 -7.12 -6.84
N GLU A 412 -17.76 -7.66 -6.85
CA GLU A 412 -18.89 -7.11 -6.09
C GLU A 412 -18.80 -7.40 -4.60
N ASN A 413 -18.12 -8.47 -4.22
CA ASN A 413 -18.02 -8.96 -2.84
C ASN A 413 -16.85 -8.34 -2.05
N GLY A 414 -16.12 -7.37 -2.60
CA GLY A 414 -14.94 -6.78 -1.93
C GLY A 414 -13.72 -7.70 -1.86
N SER A 415 -13.65 -8.73 -2.72
CA SER A 415 -12.46 -9.56 -2.88
C SER A 415 -11.30 -8.78 -3.48
N SER A 416 -10.07 -9.26 -3.26
CA SER A 416 -8.92 -8.81 -4.05
C SER A 416 -9.00 -9.37 -5.48
N VAL A 417 -8.12 -8.84 -6.35
CA VAL A 417 -7.85 -9.37 -7.69
C VAL A 417 -6.37 -9.73 -7.72
N ALA A 418 -6.07 -11.02 -7.71
CA ALA A 418 -4.70 -11.53 -7.64
C ALA A 418 -4.31 -12.30 -8.92
N ASP A 419 -3.01 -12.48 -9.14
CA ASP A 419 -2.42 -13.37 -10.15
C ASP A 419 -2.92 -13.11 -11.58
N LEU A 420 -3.04 -11.84 -11.96
CA LEU A 420 -3.52 -11.44 -13.29
C LEU A 420 -2.60 -11.96 -14.40
N ARG A 421 -3.16 -12.66 -15.38
CA ARG A 421 -2.45 -13.21 -16.54
C ARG A 421 -3.22 -13.01 -17.83
N MET A 422 -2.54 -12.65 -18.90
CA MET A 422 -3.16 -12.54 -20.23
C MET A 422 -3.30 -13.91 -20.87
N HIS A 423 -4.43 -14.14 -21.55
CA HIS A 423 -4.60 -15.28 -22.43
C HIS A 423 -3.75 -15.13 -23.70
N TRP A 424 -3.35 -16.25 -24.32
CA TRP A 424 -2.55 -16.29 -25.53
C TRP A 424 -3.13 -15.50 -26.71
N ASP A 425 -4.47 -15.41 -26.81
CA ASP A 425 -5.16 -14.65 -27.87
C ASP A 425 -5.11 -13.12 -27.63
N GLY A 426 -4.72 -12.65 -26.46
CA GLY A 426 -4.61 -11.24 -26.12
C GLY A 426 -5.96 -10.50 -25.97
N ASP A 427 -7.07 -11.23 -25.79
CA ASP A 427 -8.44 -10.69 -25.73
C ASP A 427 -9.12 -10.83 -24.36
N ARG A 428 -8.52 -11.59 -23.44
CA ARG A 428 -9.05 -11.87 -22.10
C ARG A 428 -7.95 -12.13 -21.09
N ALA A 429 -8.29 -12.01 -19.83
CA ALA A 429 -7.35 -12.22 -18.73
C ALA A 429 -7.93 -13.16 -17.67
N MET A 430 -7.05 -14.00 -17.12
CA MET A 430 -7.28 -14.85 -15.97
C MET A 430 -6.84 -14.13 -14.70
N PHE A 431 -7.51 -14.38 -13.59
CA PHE A 431 -7.15 -13.85 -12.27
C PHE A 431 -7.76 -14.71 -11.15
N THR A 432 -7.27 -14.51 -9.95
CA THR A 432 -7.76 -15.16 -8.73
C THR A 432 -8.62 -14.20 -7.92
N GLN A 433 -9.80 -14.64 -7.49
CA GLN A 433 -10.64 -13.94 -6.50
C GLN A 433 -11.44 -14.92 -5.66
N THR A 434 -12.09 -14.41 -4.59
CA THR A 434 -13.01 -15.25 -3.79
C THR A 434 -14.39 -15.38 -4.44
N MET A 435 -14.97 -16.57 -4.30
CA MET A 435 -16.38 -16.83 -4.60
C MET A 435 -17.31 -16.23 -3.51
N PRO A 436 -18.63 -16.26 -3.69
CA PRO A 436 -19.58 -15.80 -2.66
C PRO A 436 -19.46 -16.53 -1.31
N ASP A 437 -19.03 -17.79 -1.31
CA ASP A 437 -18.75 -18.60 -0.13
C ASP A 437 -17.37 -18.34 0.50
N LYS A 438 -16.65 -17.35 0.00
CA LYS A 438 -15.31 -16.87 0.39
C LYS A 438 -14.16 -17.79 0.00
N ARG A 439 -14.37 -18.93 -0.66
CA ARG A 439 -13.29 -19.75 -1.20
C ARG A 439 -12.64 -19.07 -2.40
N TRP A 440 -11.33 -19.23 -2.55
CA TRP A 440 -10.60 -18.77 -3.72
C TRP A 440 -10.91 -19.62 -4.94
N ASN A 441 -11.04 -18.96 -6.10
CA ASN A 441 -11.12 -19.66 -7.38
C ASN A 441 -10.48 -18.81 -8.50
N VAL A 442 -10.24 -19.44 -9.63
CA VAL A 442 -9.68 -18.82 -10.84
C VAL A 442 -10.79 -18.41 -11.76
N PHE A 443 -10.74 -17.17 -12.22
CA PHE A 443 -11.77 -16.56 -13.08
C PHE A 443 -11.14 -15.99 -14.35
N GLU A 444 -11.98 -15.70 -15.32
CA GLU A 444 -11.61 -15.06 -16.59
C GLU A 444 -12.59 -13.93 -16.90
N VAL A 445 -12.08 -12.87 -17.52
CA VAL A 445 -12.88 -11.78 -18.08
C VAL A 445 -12.27 -11.31 -19.39
N LYS A 446 -13.10 -10.94 -20.37
CA LYS A 446 -12.64 -10.31 -21.62
C LYS A 446 -12.24 -8.86 -21.39
N LEU A 447 -11.37 -8.34 -22.25
CA LEU A 447 -10.88 -6.96 -22.15
C LEU A 447 -11.98 -5.90 -22.33
N ASP A 448 -13.11 -6.25 -22.93
CA ASP A 448 -14.29 -5.37 -23.04
C ASP A 448 -15.16 -5.36 -21.77
N GLY A 449 -14.81 -6.18 -20.77
CA GLY A 449 -15.55 -6.35 -19.51
C GLY A 449 -16.62 -7.43 -19.57
N SER A 450 -16.85 -8.04 -20.71
CA SER A 450 -17.84 -9.12 -20.87
C SER A 450 -17.23 -10.49 -20.55
N GLY A 451 -18.09 -11.53 -20.55
CA GLY A 451 -17.65 -12.93 -20.48
C GLY A 451 -16.99 -13.32 -19.16
N PHE A 452 -17.30 -12.62 -18.06
CA PHE A 452 -16.86 -13.05 -16.72
C PHE A 452 -17.36 -14.46 -16.43
N LYS A 453 -16.46 -15.34 -16.05
CA LYS A 453 -16.77 -16.72 -15.69
C LYS A 453 -15.73 -17.33 -14.77
N GLN A 454 -16.16 -18.24 -13.95
CA GLN A 454 -15.30 -19.15 -13.20
C GLN A 454 -14.68 -20.17 -14.17
N LEU A 455 -13.40 -20.46 -14.00
CA LEU A 455 -12.68 -21.38 -14.89
C LEU A 455 -12.57 -22.79 -14.32
N ILE A 456 -12.38 -22.97 -13.03
CA ILE A 456 -12.22 -24.27 -12.39
C ILE A 456 -13.51 -24.61 -11.64
N HIS A 457 -14.16 -25.69 -12.05
CA HIS A 457 -15.37 -26.22 -11.42
C HIS A 457 -15.06 -27.55 -10.75
N ASN A 458 -15.36 -27.62 -9.46
CA ASN A 458 -15.18 -28.81 -8.64
C ASN A 458 -16.33 -28.93 -7.62
N GLU A 459 -16.75 -30.14 -7.31
CA GLU A 459 -17.86 -30.41 -6.38
C GLU A 459 -17.41 -30.56 -4.93
N GLU A 460 -16.09 -30.75 -4.69
CA GLU A 460 -15.53 -30.85 -3.35
C GLU A 460 -15.64 -29.50 -2.63
N PRO A 461 -16.33 -29.43 -1.50
CA PRO A 461 -16.70 -28.17 -0.86
C PRO A 461 -15.51 -27.44 -0.24
N ASP A 462 -14.41 -28.14 0.04
CA ASP A 462 -13.25 -27.60 0.76
C ASP A 462 -12.05 -27.28 -0.15
N LEU A 463 -12.19 -27.50 -1.47
CA LEU A 463 -11.12 -27.18 -2.42
C LEU A 463 -11.15 -25.72 -2.83
N GLU A 464 -9.97 -25.13 -2.80
CA GLU A 464 -9.69 -23.78 -3.29
C GLU A 464 -8.68 -23.83 -4.44
N PHE A 465 -8.76 -22.85 -5.36
CA PHE A 465 -7.89 -22.75 -6.54
C PHE A 465 -7.43 -21.32 -6.72
N TYR A 466 -6.14 -21.15 -6.97
CA TYR A 466 -5.51 -19.83 -7.11
C TYR A 466 -4.23 -19.93 -7.96
N ASP A 467 -3.65 -18.78 -8.32
CA ASP A 467 -2.40 -18.65 -9.09
C ASP A 467 -2.44 -19.51 -10.37
N GLY A 468 -3.49 -19.31 -11.16
CA GLY A 468 -3.74 -20.07 -12.39
C GLY A 468 -2.82 -19.65 -13.54
N THR A 469 -2.52 -20.59 -14.46
CA THR A 469 -1.89 -20.33 -15.75
C THR A 469 -2.55 -21.11 -16.87
N TYR A 470 -2.70 -20.47 -18.04
CA TYR A 470 -3.17 -21.14 -19.24
C TYR A 470 -2.07 -22.02 -19.84
N LEU A 471 -2.44 -23.22 -20.25
CA LEU A 471 -1.62 -24.03 -21.16
C LEU A 471 -2.01 -23.75 -22.61
N PRO A 472 -1.08 -23.90 -23.58
CA PRO A 472 -1.39 -23.66 -25.00
C PRO A 472 -2.50 -24.53 -25.59
N ASP A 473 -2.78 -25.68 -24.97
CA ASP A 473 -3.81 -26.63 -25.38
C ASP A 473 -5.19 -26.37 -24.73
N GLY A 474 -5.35 -25.25 -24.00
CA GLY A 474 -6.59 -24.84 -23.35
C GLY A 474 -6.80 -25.42 -21.95
N ARG A 475 -5.94 -26.29 -21.47
CA ARG A 475 -5.94 -26.73 -20.07
C ARG A 475 -5.40 -25.63 -19.15
N ILE A 476 -5.63 -25.80 -17.85
CA ILE A 476 -5.23 -24.83 -16.83
C ILE A 476 -4.43 -25.56 -15.76
N ILE A 477 -3.29 -25.01 -15.39
CA ILE A 477 -2.60 -25.36 -14.14
C ILE A 477 -2.90 -24.28 -13.11
N ALA A 478 -3.23 -24.69 -11.89
CA ALA A 478 -3.43 -23.79 -10.75
C ALA A 478 -2.86 -24.41 -9.48
N ASN A 479 -2.70 -23.62 -8.43
CA ASN A 479 -2.48 -24.14 -7.09
C ASN A 479 -3.80 -24.47 -6.40
N SER A 480 -3.76 -25.43 -5.48
CA SER A 480 -4.90 -25.89 -4.70
C SER A 480 -4.43 -26.51 -3.38
N ASN A 481 -5.29 -26.45 -2.36
CA ASN A 481 -5.14 -27.19 -1.10
C ASN A 481 -5.50 -28.69 -1.22
N ILE A 482 -5.55 -29.23 -2.40
CA ILE A 482 -5.98 -30.61 -2.72
C ILE A 482 -5.24 -31.70 -1.90
N GLY A 483 -4.11 -31.36 -1.31
CA GLY A 483 -3.38 -32.25 -0.42
C GLY A 483 -3.99 -32.36 0.97
N TYR A 484 -4.84 -31.42 1.39
CA TYR A 484 -5.38 -31.28 2.74
C TYR A 484 -4.28 -31.32 3.83
N GLN A 485 -3.14 -30.72 3.52
CA GLN A 485 -1.98 -30.69 4.40
C GLN A 485 -1.75 -29.26 4.88
N GLY A 486 -1.32 -29.12 6.13
CA GLY A 486 -0.87 -27.86 6.69
C GLY A 486 0.65 -27.74 6.66
N VAL A 487 1.14 -26.50 6.58
CA VAL A 487 2.57 -26.18 6.64
C VAL A 487 3.12 -26.53 8.00
N PRO A 488 4.13 -27.42 8.11
CA PRO A 488 4.58 -27.95 9.41
C PRO A 488 5.17 -26.86 10.34
N CYS A 489 5.90 -25.89 9.80
CA CYS A 489 6.58 -24.88 10.62
C CYS A 489 5.63 -23.89 11.32
N VAL A 490 4.37 -23.84 10.92
CA VAL A 490 3.32 -23.02 11.55
C VAL A 490 2.21 -23.92 12.17
N SER A 491 2.57 -25.11 12.61
CA SER A 491 1.67 -26.05 13.29
C SER A 491 0.45 -26.46 12.48
N GLY A 492 0.53 -26.36 11.14
CA GLY A 492 -0.53 -26.71 10.21
C GLY A 492 -1.58 -25.62 9.98
N ASP A 493 -1.41 -24.42 10.51
CA ASP A 493 -2.39 -23.34 10.39
C ASP A 493 -2.52 -22.80 8.96
N ASP A 494 -1.43 -22.86 8.16
CA ASP A 494 -1.44 -22.48 6.75
C ASP A 494 -1.56 -23.72 5.85
N PRO A 495 -2.50 -23.79 4.89
CA PRO A 495 -2.59 -24.91 3.96
C PRO A 495 -1.39 -25.00 3.01
N VAL A 496 -1.00 -26.21 2.66
CA VAL A 496 0.01 -26.47 1.64
C VAL A 496 -0.60 -26.40 0.25
N GLY A 497 -0.10 -25.49 -0.60
CA GLY A 497 -0.49 -25.40 -2.01
C GLY A 497 0.23 -26.42 -2.87
N ASN A 498 -0.52 -27.28 -3.54
CA ASN A 498 -0.02 -28.17 -4.58
C ASN A 498 -0.63 -27.82 -5.94
N MET A 499 0.12 -28.10 -7.02
CA MET A 499 -0.38 -27.84 -8.36
C MET A 499 -1.36 -28.89 -8.82
N VAL A 500 -2.38 -28.42 -9.51
CA VAL A 500 -3.39 -29.24 -10.19
C VAL A 500 -3.47 -28.89 -11.66
N LEU A 501 -3.80 -29.88 -12.49
CA LEU A 501 -4.17 -29.74 -13.90
C LEU A 501 -5.68 -29.87 -14.02
N TYR A 502 -6.30 -28.84 -14.57
CA TYR A 502 -7.72 -28.84 -14.88
C TYR A 502 -7.95 -28.88 -16.38
N THR A 503 -8.81 -29.79 -16.83
CA THR A 503 -9.24 -29.94 -18.22
C THR A 503 -10.67 -29.45 -18.36
N PRO A 504 -10.93 -28.25 -18.93
CA PRO A 504 -12.28 -27.65 -18.94
C PRO A 504 -13.36 -28.49 -19.57
N ASP A 505 -13.08 -29.13 -20.72
CA ASP A 505 -14.06 -29.89 -21.50
C ASP A 505 -14.64 -31.11 -20.73
N THR A 506 -13.81 -31.76 -19.94
CA THR A 506 -14.18 -32.96 -19.17
C THR A 506 -14.38 -32.68 -17.70
N LYS A 507 -14.09 -31.45 -17.25
CA LYS A 507 -14.02 -31.04 -15.82
C LYS A 507 -13.10 -31.94 -14.99
N ASN A 508 -12.11 -32.57 -15.61
CA ASN A 508 -11.20 -33.47 -14.94
C ASN A 508 -10.12 -32.62 -14.19
N LEU A 509 -9.97 -32.91 -12.89
CA LEU A 509 -8.97 -32.34 -12.02
C LEU A 509 -7.96 -33.41 -11.64
N ARG A 510 -6.67 -33.13 -11.85
CA ARG A 510 -5.58 -34.05 -11.50
C ARG A 510 -4.49 -33.31 -10.73
N ARG A 511 -4.11 -33.81 -9.56
CA ARG A 511 -2.96 -33.32 -8.79
C ARG A 511 -1.65 -33.62 -9.52
N LEU A 512 -0.76 -32.64 -9.61
CA LEU A 512 0.53 -32.73 -10.32
C LEU A 512 1.72 -32.80 -9.37
N THR A 513 1.67 -32.08 -8.23
CA THR A 513 2.74 -32.07 -7.25
C THR A 513 2.26 -32.65 -5.92
N PHE A 514 3.20 -33.29 -5.20
CA PHE A 514 2.93 -34.06 -3.98
C PHE A 514 3.89 -33.68 -2.86
N ASP A 515 4.46 -32.46 -2.96
CA ASP A 515 5.42 -31.96 -1.99
C ASP A 515 4.76 -31.73 -0.63
N GLN A 516 5.57 -31.88 0.42
CA GLN A 516 5.15 -31.61 1.80
C GLN A 516 4.94 -30.13 2.05
N ASP A 517 5.74 -29.30 1.37
CA ASP A 517 5.68 -27.85 1.45
C ASP A 517 5.13 -27.24 0.16
N ALA A 518 4.85 -25.95 0.19
CA ALA A 518 4.09 -25.28 -0.84
C ALA A 518 4.79 -25.12 -2.18
N ASN A 519 4.01 -25.14 -3.25
CA ASN A 519 4.40 -24.75 -4.60
C ASN A 519 3.72 -23.42 -4.97
N TRP A 520 4.38 -22.60 -5.81
CA TRP A 520 3.88 -21.28 -6.25
C TRP A 520 4.24 -20.96 -7.69
N ASN A 521 3.55 -20.02 -8.28
CA ASN A 521 3.85 -19.33 -9.53
C ASN A 521 4.06 -20.26 -10.73
N PRO A 522 3.11 -21.13 -11.08
CA PRO A 522 3.21 -21.89 -12.32
C PRO A 522 3.22 -20.97 -13.53
N VAL A 523 4.17 -21.16 -14.44
CA VAL A 523 4.28 -20.38 -15.68
C VAL A 523 4.85 -21.23 -16.82
N VAL A 524 4.28 -21.07 -18.02
CA VAL A 524 4.73 -21.81 -19.20
C VAL A 524 6.01 -21.22 -19.75
N MET A 525 7.04 -22.07 -19.91
CA MET A 525 8.33 -21.73 -20.52
C MET A 525 8.25 -21.75 -22.05
N ASN A 526 9.22 -21.11 -22.70
CA ASN A 526 9.34 -21.08 -24.17
C ASN A 526 9.45 -22.47 -24.83
N ASN A 527 9.88 -23.47 -24.08
CA ASN A 527 9.98 -24.86 -24.54
C ASN A 527 8.73 -25.71 -24.23
N GLY A 528 7.65 -25.07 -23.76
CA GLY A 528 6.38 -25.73 -23.41
C GLY A 528 6.37 -26.44 -22.05
N ARG A 529 7.46 -26.45 -21.30
CA ARG A 529 7.48 -26.93 -19.91
C ARG A 529 6.84 -25.90 -18.99
N VAL A 530 6.50 -26.30 -17.77
CA VAL A 530 5.97 -25.43 -16.73
C VAL A 530 7.03 -25.21 -15.66
N MET A 531 7.41 -23.96 -15.45
CA MET A 531 8.30 -23.51 -14.38
C MET A 531 7.46 -23.13 -13.18
N TYR A 532 7.96 -23.41 -11.98
CA TYR A 532 7.29 -23.08 -10.71
C TYR A 532 8.28 -22.96 -9.56
N THR A 533 7.89 -22.32 -8.50
CA THR A 533 8.68 -22.23 -7.26
C THR A 533 8.22 -23.34 -6.30
N ARG A 534 9.18 -24.02 -5.67
CA ARG A 534 8.95 -25.03 -4.64
C ARG A 534 9.69 -24.65 -3.36
N TRP A 535 9.02 -24.70 -2.24
CA TRP A 535 9.67 -24.62 -0.94
C TRP A 535 10.33 -25.95 -0.62
N GLU A 536 11.63 -25.91 -0.33
CA GLU A 536 12.45 -27.08 -0.03
C GLU A 536 12.81 -27.06 1.45
N TYR A 537 12.03 -27.77 2.28
CA TYR A 537 12.16 -27.77 3.74
C TYR A 537 12.24 -29.18 4.36
N THR A 538 12.12 -30.24 3.56
CA THR A 538 11.93 -31.62 4.06
C THR A 538 13.10 -32.19 4.84
N ASP A 539 14.24 -32.40 4.22
CA ASP A 539 15.37 -33.14 4.82
C ASP A 539 16.62 -32.29 5.06
N LEU A 540 16.56 -31.02 4.75
CA LEU A 540 17.66 -30.09 4.83
C LEU A 540 17.31 -28.96 5.77
N THR A 541 18.30 -28.45 6.50
CA THR A 541 18.18 -27.22 7.28
C THR A 541 17.99 -25.98 6.37
N HIS A 542 17.28 -26.13 5.25
CA HIS A 542 17.10 -25.13 4.20
C HIS A 542 15.72 -24.49 4.25
N TYR A 543 15.20 -24.23 5.44
CA TYR A 543 13.89 -23.60 5.58
C TYR A 543 13.75 -22.27 4.84
N TYR A 544 14.84 -21.60 4.50
CA TYR A 544 14.81 -20.43 3.63
C TYR A 544 14.53 -20.77 2.15
N SER A 545 14.93 -21.95 1.67
CA SER A 545 15.11 -22.19 0.25
C SER A 545 13.78 -22.37 -0.49
N ARG A 546 13.47 -21.42 -1.37
CA ARG A 546 12.42 -21.54 -2.40
C ARG A 546 13.13 -21.64 -3.74
N ILE A 547 13.22 -22.86 -4.25
CA ILE A 547 13.92 -23.17 -5.50
C ILE A 547 12.99 -23.11 -6.70
N VAL A 548 13.56 -22.86 -7.87
CA VAL A 548 12.83 -22.90 -9.13
C VAL A 548 12.89 -24.30 -9.73
N MET A 549 11.73 -24.89 -9.93
CA MET A 549 11.51 -26.20 -10.54
C MET A 549 10.94 -26.07 -11.93
N ASN A 550 10.96 -27.15 -12.70
CA ASN A 550 10.19 -27.26 -13.93
C ASN A 550 9.70 -28.70 -14.14
N MET A 551 8.59 -28.84 -14.88
CA MET A 551 7.96 -30.12 -15.21
C MET A 551 7.34 -30.08 -16.60
N ASN A 552 6.97 -31.23 -17.16
CA ASN A 552 6.08 -31.28 -18.30
C ASN A 552 4.65 -30.79 -17.90
N PRO A 553 3.83 -30.31 -18.85
CA PRO A 553 2.47 -29.84 -18.55
C PRO A 553 1.57 -30.89 -17.88
N ASP A 554 1.92 -32.15 -17.99
CA ASP A 554 1.22 -33.27 -17.36
C ASP A 554 1.77 -33.64 -15.97
N GLY A 555 2.72 -32.87 -15.44
CA GLY A 555 3.35 -33.09 -14.12
C GLY A 555 4.49 -34.10 -14.12
N THR A 556 4.84 -34.71 -15.25
CA THR A 556 5.97 -35.63 -15.33
C THR A 556 7.31 -34.92 -15.44
N GLU A 557 8.41 -35.62 -15.21
CA GLU A 557 9.79 -35.12 -15.29
C GLU A 557 10.04 -33.84 -14.46
N GLN A 558 9.57 -33.82 -13.23
CA GLN A 558 9.86 -32.74 -12.30
C GLN A 558 11.34 -32.69 -11.98
N LYS A 559 11.96 -31.52 -12.17
CA LYS A 559 13.39 -31.33 -11.90
C LYS A 559 13.70 -29.89 -11.55
N ALA A 560 14.74 -29.72 -10.73
CA ALA A 560 15.24 -28.39 -10.39
C ALA A 560 15.76 -27.65 -11.64
N LEU A 561 15.37 -26.41 -11.78
CA LEU A 561 15.91 -25.48 -12.77
C LEU A 561 16.99 -24.61 -12.14
N TYR A 562 16.71 -24.07 -10.95
CA TYR A 562 17.63 -23.17 -10.26
C TYR A 562 17.49 -23.25 -8.73
N GLY A 563 18.61 -23.13 -8.02
CA GLY A 563 18.65 -22.97 -6.56
C GLY A 563 18.84 -24.26 -5.76
N SER A 564 18.73 -25.44 -6.40
CA SER A 564 18.94 -26.72 -5.71
C SER A 564 20.41 -26.87 -5.27
N GLY A 565 20.61 -27.32 -4.04
CA GLY A 565 21.92 -27.46 -3.41
C GLY A 565 22.58 -26.14 -3.01
N SER A 566 21.78 -25.09 -2.81
CA SER A 566 22.22 -23.79 -2.30
C SER A 566 21.15 -23.20 -1.39
N MET A 567 21.54 -22.47 -0.35
CA MET A 567 20.63 -21.67 0.48
C MET A 567 20.34 -20.28 -0.11
N PHE A 568 21.02 -19.93 -1.20
CA PHE A 568 20.81 -18.68 -1.91
C PHE A 568 20.42 -18.99 -3.38
N PRO A 569 19.38 -18.36 -3.92
CA PRO A 569 18.53 -17.29 -3.33
C PRO A 569 17.61 -17.83 -2.22
N ASN A 570 17.37 -16.97 -1.24
CA ASN A 570 16.61 -17.27 -0.02
C ASN A 570 15.13 -17.64 -0.33
N SER A 571 14.41 -16.73 -0.99
CA SER A 571 13.04 -16.96 -1.44
C SER A 571 12.86 -16.38 -2.84
N THR A 572 12.55 -17.21 -3.83
CA THR A 572 12.34 -16.78 -5.22
C THR A 572 10.86 -16.84 -5.55
N PHE A 573 10.29 -15.70 -5.92
CA PHE A 573 8.86 -15.55 -6.25
C PHE A 573 8.66 -14.86 -7.59
N ASP A 574 7.42 -14.91 -8.11
CA ASP A 574 6.96 -14.22 -9.30
C ASP A 574 7.86 -14.42 -10.53
N ILE A 575 8.34 -15.66 -10.70
CA ILE A 575 9.22 -16.04 -11.78
C ILE A 575 8.53 -15.97 -13.14
N GLN A 576 9.24 -15.43 -14.15
CA GLN A 576 8.75 -15.33 -15.51
C GLN A 576 9.86 -15.68 -16.51
N PRO A 577 9.63 -16.57 -17.50
CA PRO A 577 10.62 -16.89 -18.51
C PRO A 577 10.90 -15.68 -19.40
N LEU A 578 12.16 -15.47 -19.76
CA LEU A 578 12.52 -14.40 -20.70
C LEU A 578 12.14 -14.82 -22.14
N PRO A 579 11.37 -13.99 -22.86
CA PRO A 579 11.01 -14.25 -24.25
C PRO A 579 12.27 -14.51 -25.12
N GLY A 580 12.24 -15.58 -25.89
CA GLY A 580 13.35 -15.95 -26.78
C GLY A 580 14.51 -16.69 -26.12
N HIS A 581 14.52 -16.88 -24.80
CA HIS A 581 15.55 -17.66 -24.08
C HIS A 581 15.05 -19.06 -23.70
N GLY A 582 15.94 -20.04 -23.72
CA GLY A 582 15.60 -21.44 -23.42
C GLY A 582 15.35 -21.68 -21.93
N SER A 583 16.13 -21.04 -21.06
CA SER A 583 16.09 -21.28 -19.61
C SER A 583 16.17 -20.02 -18.75
N ALA A 584 16.57 -18.89 -19.31
CA ALA A 584 16.69 -17.65 -18.55
C ALA A 584 15.33 -17.12 -18.14
N PHE A 585 15.25 -16.52 -16.95
CA PHE A 585 14.03 -16.00 -16.36
C PHE A 585 14.33 -14.77 -15.50
N VAL A 586 13.30 -13.99 -15.21
CA VAL A 586 13.31 -12.94 -14.20
C VAL A 586 12.50 -13.39 -12.99
N GLY A 587 12.88 -12.96 -11.80
CA GLY A 587 12.14 -13.26 -10.57
C GLY A 587 12.44 -12.27 -9.45
N ILE A 588 11.69 -12.38 -8.38
CA ILE A 588 11.85 -11.58 -7.17
C ILE A 588 12.55 -12.42 -6.11
N ILE A 589 13.64 -11.90 -5.54
CA ILE A 589 14.24 -12.46 -4.32
C ILE A 589 13.68 -11.70 -3.12
N SER A 590 13.10 -12.46 -2.18
CA SER A 590 12.58 -11.98 -0.89
C SER A 590 13.28 -12.69 0.28
N GLY A 591 12.91 -12.37 1.51
CA GLY A 591 13.32 -13.06 2.73
C GLY A 591 12.46 -14.29 3.04
N HIS A 592 12.80 -15.03 4.08
CA HIS A 592 11.91 -16.03 4.66
C HIS A 592 10.84 -15.37 5.55
N HIS A 593 11.29 -14.55 6.49
CA HIS A 593 10.45 -13.63 7.27
C HIS A 593 10.62 -12.17 6.79
N GLY A 594 9.94 -11.26 7.47
CA GLY A 594 9.97 -9.84 7.19
C GLY A 594 9.05 -9.46 6.04
N ILE A 595 9.55 -8.65 5.10
CA ILE A 595 8.75 -8.16 3.97
C ILE A 595 8.24 -9.33 3.12
N ALA A 596 6.90 -9.38 2.98
CA ALA A 596 6.21 -10.45 2.26
C ALA A 596 6.21 -10.18 0.75
N ARG A 597 6.52 -11.22 -0.04
CA ARG A 597 6.35 -11.35 -1.50
C ARG A 597 7.06 -10.32 -2.36
N SER A 598 7.43 -9.17 -1.87
CA SER A 598 8.21 -8.17 -2.61
C SER A 598 9.70 -8.24 -2.26
N GLY A 599 10.54 -7.66 -3.10
CA GLY A 599 11.98 -7.68 -2.89
C GLY A 599 12.79 -7.22 -4.10
N ARG A 600 13.92 -7.87 -4.31
CA ARG A 600 14.92 -7.53 -5.34
C ARG A 600 14.57 -8.18 -6.68
N LEU A 601 14.62 -7.42 -7.75
CA LEU A 601 14.34 -7.90 -9.11
C LEU A 601 15.64 -8.44 -9.74
N ILE A 602 15.67 -9.72 -10.04
CA ILE A 602 16.88 -10.42 -10.52
C ILE A 602 16.61 -11.13 -11.85
N VAL A 603 17.56 -11.03 -12.76
CA VAL A 603 17.63 -11.84 -13.98
C VAL A 603 18.53 -13.04 -13.73
N PHE A 604 18.02 -14.24 -14.02
CA PHE A 604 18.67 -15.52 -13.83
C PHE A 604 18.95 -16.20 -15.18
N ASP A 605 20.10 -16.86 -15.29
CA ASP A 605 20.43 -17.72 -16.42
C ASP A 605 20.99 -19.07 -15.94
N PRO A 606 20.15 -20.10 -15.84
CA PRO A 606 20.58 -21.44 -15.46
C PRO A 606 21.63 -22.08 -16.39
N ALA A 607 21.83 -21.54 -17.62
CA ALA A 607 22.87 -21.98 -18.51
C ALA A 607 24.29 -21.56 -18.05
N LYS A 608 24.37 -20.44 -17.27
CA LYS A 608 25.63 -20.01 -16.65
C LYS A 608 25.94 -20.83 -15.40
N ALA A 609 24.99 -20.93 -14.50
CA ALA A 609 25.06 -21.79 -13.32
C ALA A 609 23.65 -22.01 -12.79
N ARG A 610 23.39 -23.15 -12.14
CA ARG A 610 22.05 -23.52 -11.63
C ARG A 610 21.86 -23.22 -10.17
N LYS A 611 22.77 -22.51 -9.52
CA LYS A 611 22.69 -22.14 -8.10
C LYS A 611 23.56 -20.95 -7.77
N GLY A 612 23.29 -20.32 -6.64
CA GLY A 612 24.07 -19.22 -6.09
C GLY A 612 24.09 -17.97 -6.96
N ALA A 613 24.97 -17.04 -6.67
CA ALA A 613 25.10 -15.81 -7.44
C ALA A 613 25.66 -16.02 -8.86
N ALA A 614 26.37 -17.13 -9.10
CA ALA A 614 27.00 -17.40 -10.40
C ALA A 614 26.00 -17.53 -11.56
N GLY A 615 24.77 -17.95 -11.30
CA GLY A 615 23.69 -18.02 -12.28
C GLY A 615 22.81 -16.79 -12.33
N MET A 616 23.06 -15.79 -11.51
CA MET A 616 22.36 -14.51 -11.53
C MET A 616 23.09 -13.55 -12.46
N VAL A 617 22.40 -13.11 -13.50
CA VAL A 617 22.99 -12.24 -14.52
C VAL A 617 23.12 -10.82 -14.02
N GLN A 618 22.06 -10.33 -13.36
CA GLN A 618 21.96 -8.95 -12.94
C GLN A 618 20.85 -8.76 -11.92
N GLU A 619 21.06 -7.84 -10.98
CA GLU A 619 20.01 -7.18 -10.21
C GLU A 619 19.60 -5.88 -10.92
N ILE A 620 18.31 -5.66 -11.09
CA ILE A 620 17.76 -4.43 -11.66
C ILE A 620 17.23 -3.54 -10.53
N PRO A 621 17.61 -2.28 -10.46
CA PRO A 621 18.40 -1.47 -11.41
C PRO A 621 19.88 -1.30 -10.99
N TYR A 622 20.65 -2.34 -10.85
CA TYR A 622 22.04 -2.29 -10.36
C TYR A 622 23.00 -3.13 -11.19
N ARG A 623 23.09 -2.91 -12.51
CA ARG A 623 23.86 -3.76 -13.46
C ARG A 623 25.35 -3.92 -13.12
N ASN A 624 25.95 -2.93 -12.46
CA ASN A 624 27.38 -2.95 -12.11
C ASN A 624 27.64 -3.41 -10.67
N ARG A 625 26.58 -3.72 -9.90
CA ARG A 625 26.70 -4.19 -8.53
C ARG A 625 26.84 -5.71 -8.53
N PRO A 626 27.92 -6.27 -7.96
CA PRO A 626 28.02 -7.72 -7.84
C PRO A 626 26.92 -8.24 -6.91
N ILE A 627 26.30 -9.34 -7.30
CA ILE A 627 25.33 -10.04 -6.47
C ILE A 627 26.11 -10.85 -5.43
N VAL A 628 25.92 -10.51 -4.16
CA VAL A 628 26.56 -11.19 -3.03
C VAL A 628 25.58 -12.21 -2.47
N GLU A 629 26.07 -13.44 -2.25
CA GLU A 629 25.31 -14.49 -1.57
C GLU A 629 25.19 -14.15 -0.08
N GLU A 630 24.04 -13.68 0.31
CA GLU A 630 23.72 -13.40 1.70
C GLU A 630 22.57 -14.33 2.13
N ILE A 631 22.84 -15.15 3.15
CA ILE A 631 21.86 -16.05 3.75
C ILE A 631 21.38 -15.38 5.04
N LYS A 632 20.21 -14.79 4.96
CA LYS A 632 19.63 -14.01 6.03
C LYS A 632 18.12 -14.18 6.05
N ASP A 633 17.52 -14.29 7.22
CA ASP A 633 16.10 -14.50 7.40
C ASP A 633 15.26 -13.37 6.77
N GLU A 634 15.47 -12.16 7.23
CA GLU A 634 14.79 -10.95 6.75
C GLU A 634 15.62 -10.24 5.67
N LEU A 635 15.94 -10.96 4.61
CA LEU A 635 16.94 -10.56 3.60
C LEU A 635 16.68 -9.19 2.96
N VAL A 636 15.41 -8.83 2.79
CA VAL A 636 15.01 -7.60 2.09
C VAL A 636 14.40 -6.53 3.00
N ASN A 637 14.46 -6.72 4.32
CA ASN A 637 14.04 -5.69 5.26
C ASN A 637 14.97 -4.47 5.14
N GLY A 638 14.36 -3.29 4.96
CA GLY A 638 15.08 -2.04 4.76
C GLY A 638 15.79 -1.91 3.40
N VAL A 639 15.61 -2.86 2.50
CA VAL A 639 16.16 -2.81 1.12
C VAL A 639 15.13 -2.20 0.18
N TRP A 640 15.51 -1.15 -0.53
CA TRP A 640 14.66 -0.46 -1.50
C TRP A 640 15.42 -0.26 -2.82
N PRO A 641 14.71 -0.22 -3.96
CA PRO A 641 13.27 -0.38 -4.16
C PRO A 641 12.77 -1.81 -3.88
N GLN A 642 11.46 -1.93 -3.60
CA GLN A 642 10.73 -3.20 -3.53
C GLN A 642 9.99 -3.41 -4.85
N PHE A 643 10.17 -4.61 -5.45
CA PHE A 643 9.52 -5.03 -6.69
C PHE A 643 8.62 -6.23 -6.46
N ILE A 644 7.57 -6.36 -7.28
CA ILE A 644 6.66 -7.53 -7.27
C ILE A 644 6.02 -7.72 -8.65
N LYS A 645 5.68 -8.95 -9.02
CA LYS A 645 4.95 -9.32 -10.25
C LYS A 645 5.59 -8.75 -11.53
N PRO A 646 6.85 -9.07 -11.85
CA PRO A 646 7.46 -8.64 -13.09
C PRO A 646 6.86 -9.37 -14.30
N THR A 647 6.71 -8.64 -15.40
CA THR A 647 6.29 -9.18 -16.70
C THR A 647 7.33 -8.80 -17.76
N PRO A 648 8.14 -9.72 -18.28
CA PRO A 648 9.13 -9.39 -19.29
C PRO A 648 8.47 -9.04 -20.63
N LEU A 649 8.85 -7.92 -21.21
CA LEU A 649 8.50 -7.55 -22.59
C LEU A 649 9.43 -8.24 -23.59
N ASN A 650 10.69 -8.38 -23.23
CA ASN A 650 11.71 -9.18 -23.87
C ASN A 650 12.82 -9.53 -22.84
N ASP A 651 14.03 -9.83 -23.29
CA ASP A 651 15.20 -10.14 -22.46
C ASP A 651 15.80 -8.92 -21.71
N LYS A 652 15.34 -7.69 -22.01
CA LYS A 652 15.93 -6.44 -21.51
C LYS A 652 14.96 -5.49 -20.84
N TYR A 653 13.68 -5.54 -21.18
CA TYR A 653 12.68 -4.60 -20.72
C TYR A 653 11.55 -5.32 -19.98
N PHE A 654 11.15 -4.78 -18.83
CA PHE A 654 10.20 -5.43 -17.93
C PHE A 654 9.15 -4.42 -17.44
N LEU A 655 7.90 -4.82 -17.48
CA LEU A 655 6.85 -4.18 -16.66
C LEU A 655 6.92 -4.76 -15.25
N VAL A 656 6.80 -3.94 -14.23
CA VAL A 656 6.83 -4.39 -12.85
C VAL A 656 6.03 -3.45 -11.95
N ALA A 657 5.43 -3.99 -10.91
CA ALA A 657 4.95 -3.16 -9.82
C ALA A 657 6.11 -2.86 -8.86
N ALA A 658 6.25 -1.60 -8.47
CA ALA A 658 7.32 -1.20 -7.57
C ALA A 658 6.89 -0.12 -6.58
N LYS A 659 7.56 -0.16 -5.42
CA LYS A 659 7.58 0.90 -4.41
C LYS A 659 9.03 1.29 -4.21
N LEU A 660 9.39 2.52 -4.57
CA LEU A 660 10.80 2.91 -4.72
C LEU A 660 11.48 3.26 -3.39
N ASP A 661 10.71 3.69 -2.40
CA ASP A 661 11.18 3.98 -1.04
C ASP A 661 10.06 3.69 -0.01
N PRO A 662 10.35 3.70 1.32
CA PRO A 662 9.37 3.37 2.36
C PRO A 662 8.11 4.24 2.37
N GLN A 663 8.21 5.47 1.87
CA GLN A 663 7.13 6.46 1.86
C GLN A 663 6.49 6.64 0.48
N ASP A 664 6.97 5.88 -0.52
CA ASP A 664 6.41 5.92 -1.88
C ASP A 664 5.08 5.16 -1.98
N LEU A 665 4.44 5.24 -3.10
CA LEU A 665 3.23 4.49 -3.48
C LEU A 665 3.61 3.29 -4.36
N TRP A 666 2.80 2.24 -4.32
CA TRP A 666 2.91 1.17 -5.30
C TRP A 666 2.42 1.63 -6.67
N GLY A 667 3.31 1.64 -7.64
CA GLY A 667 3.02 2.04 -9.02
C GLY A 667 3.47 1.00 -10.04
N ILE A 668 3.09 1.22 -11.30
CA ILE A 668 3.56 0.43 -12.44
C ILE A 668 4.72 1.14 -13.12
N TYR A 669 5.79 0.39 -13.37
CA TYR A 669 7.04 0.89 -13.95
C TYR A 669 7.48 0.04 -15.15
N LEU A 670 8.13 0.71 -16.10
CA LEU A 670 9.01 0.09 -17.07
C LEU A 670 10.42 0.17 -16.52
N VAL A 671 11.07 -0.98 -16.34
CA VAL A 671 12.47 -1.07 -15.94
C VAL A 671 13.27 -1.85 -16.98
N ASP A 672 14.57 -1.65 -17.03
CA ASP A 672 15.42 -2.33 -18.01
C ASP A 672 16.78 -2.76 -17.44
N VAL A 673 17.49 -3.59 -18.19
CA VAL A 673 18.83 -4.08 -17.85
C VAL A 673 19.91 -2.99 -17.90
N PHE A 674 19.58 -1.79 -18.33
CA PHE A 674 20.49 -0.63 -18.38
C PHE A 674 20.40 0.22 -17.10
N ASP A 675 19.53 -0.13 -16.15
CA ASP A 675 19.24 0.54 -14.88
C ASP A 675 18.26 1.73 -14.98
N ASN A 676 17.47 1.80 -16.05
CA ASN A 676 16.38 2.77 -16.10
C ASN A 676 15.17 2.28 -15.27
N VAL A 677 14.59 3.20 -14.54
CA VAL A 677 13.32 3.05 -13.81
C VAL A 677 12.39 4.18 -14.28
N THR A 678 11.31 3.82 -14.97
CA THR A 678 10.39 4.79 -15.60
C THR A 678 8.96 4.53 -15.13
N CYS A 679 8.38 5.49 -14.44
CA CYS A 679 7.00 5.39 -13.95
C CYS A 679 6.00 5.43 -15.12
N LEU A 680 5.13 4.43 -15.21
CA LEU A 680 3.97 4.43 -16.09
C LEU A 680 2.74 5.01 -15.39
N ARG A 681 2.48 4.53 -14.18
CA ARG A 681 1.33 4.96 -13.38
C ARG A 681 1.62 4.87 -11.89
N LYS A 682 1.43 5.97 -11.18
CA LYS A 682 1.47 6.08 -9.71
C LYS A 682 0.51 7.18 -9.30
N VAL A 683 -0.41 6.91 -8.37
CA VAL A 683 -1.50 7.84 -8.01
C VAL A 683 -1.75 7.82 -6.52
N GLU A 684 -1.91 8.99 -5.96
CA GLU A 684 -2.24 9.16 -4.55
C GLU A 684 -3.52 8.43 -4.15
N GLY A 685 -3.46 7.70 -3.05
CA GLY A 685 -4.56 6.90 -2.52
C GLY A 685 -4.83 5.61 -3.29
N GLU A 686 -4.04 5.28 -4.30
CA GLU A 686 -4.14 4.04 -5.06
C GLU A 686 -2.83 3.24 -4.99
N GLY A 687 -2.94 1.92 -5.16
CA GLY A 687 -1.81 1.02 -5.39
C GLY A 687 -2.08 0.16 -6.62
N TYR A 688 -1.05 -0.14 -7.39
CA TYR A 688 -1.13 -0.92 -8.62
C TYR A 688 -0.19 -2.12 -8.56
N ILE A 689 -0.67 -3.29 -8.99
CA ILE A 689 0.10 -4.55 -8.99
C ILE A 689 -0.22 -5.38 -10.24
N SER A 690 0.58 -6.40 -10.50
CA SER A 690 0.36 -7.38 -11.59
C SER A 690 0.22 -6.75 -12.98
N PRO A 691 1.19 -5.91 -13.43
CA PRO A 691 1.11 -5.35 -14.77
C PRO A 691 1.28 -6.43 -15.85
N VAL A 692 0.38 -6.49 -16.82
CA VAL A 692 0.44 -7.43 -17.95
C VAL A 692 0.26 -6.66 -19.25
N ALA A 693 1.20 -6.83 -20.19
CA ALA A 693 1.08 -6.20 -21.51
C ALA A 693 -0.07 -6.81 -22.31
N VAL A 694 -0.90 -5.96 -22.92
CA VAL A 694 -1.99 -6.39 -23.81
C VAL A 694 -1.41 -6.69 -25.18
N ARG A 695 -1.04 -7.95 -25.39
CA ARG A 695 -0.48 -8.45 -26.66
C ARG A 695 -0.73 -9.95 -26.80
N LYS A 696 -0.74 -10.43 -28.09
CA LYS A 696 -0.79 -11.86 -28.43
C LYS A 696 0.57 -12.52 -28.25
#